data_3c1694c6ffbca070487ee03fea8f7531
#
_entry.id   3c1694c6ffbca070487ee03fea8f7531
#
_cell.length_a   1.000
_cell.length_b   1.000
_cell.length_c   1.000
_cell.angle_alpha   90.00
_cell.angle_beta   90.00
_cell.angle_gamma   90.00
#
_symmetry.space_group_name_H-M   'P 1'
#
loop_
_entity.id
_entity.type
_entity.pdbx_description
1 polymer ?
#
loop_
_entity_poly.entity_id
_entity_poly.type
_entity_poly.pdbx_seq_one_letter_code
_entity_poly.pdbx_strand_id
1 'polypeptide(L)'
;MSGHTPLPATPIELPLLPLRDVVIFPHMVIPLFVGRPKSIKALESAMEAERRIMLVAQKAAAKDEPQVSDMFEVGCVSTILQMLKLPDGTVKVLVEGQQRALVDKIIDGETHFTATVTPVQAPAEAGAGAGEHKQTSEIEALRRAVMQQFDQYVKLNKKIPPEILTSISSIDDPGRLADTIAAHLPLKLENKQTVLSLSDIKERLENLFEQIEREVDILNVDKRIRGRVKRQMEKNQRDFYLNEQVKAIQKELGEGEDGADIEEIEKKIKAARMPAEARKKADAELKKLKLMSPMSAEATVVRNYIDTLVGLPWSKKTKIKHDLANAEAVLNEDHFGLEKVKDRILEYLAVQQRVDKVKAPILCLVGPPGVGKTSLGQSVAKATGRKYVRMALGGMRDEAEIRGHRRTYIGAMPGKVLQSLTKAGTRNPLFLLDEIDKLGTDFRGDPSSALLEVLDPEQNNKFGDHYVEVDFDLSDVMFVATSNSMNIPPALLDRMEVIRLSGYTEDEKVNIAQRYLLPKQLKNNGVKEEELLIAEDALRDIVRYYTREAGVRSLEREISKICRKVVKGLQLKKLQPLVKVSAENLNDYLGVRKFSYCRAEQQNQVGQVVGLAWTEVGGDLLTIETALMPGKGVITRTGSLGDVMKESVEAARTVVRSRSRQLGIPDEYFEKRDMHIHVPDGATPKDGPSAGAAMTTAMVSALTGIPVRGDVAMTGEITLRGEVTAIGGLKEKLLAALRGGIKTVLIPEENVKDLQEIPDNVKSGLDIVPVRWIDKVLEVALERKPTPLPDEEPAVAAPVAPAVAPVQDSIKH
;
A
#
# COMPACT_ATOMS: atom_id res chain seq x y z
N MET A 1 51.54 13.06 -9.51
CA MET A 1 51.92 11.72 -9.00
C MET A 1 51.85 11.79 -7.48
N SER A 2 50.69 11.53 -6.92
CA SER A 2 50.50 11.38 -5.48
C SER A 2 50.74 9.91 -5.14
N GLY A 3 51.88 9.63 -4.46
CA GLY A 3 52.21 8.28 -4.03
C GLY A 3 51.17 7.76 -3.04
N HIS A 4 50.38 6.80 -3.44
CA HIS A 4 49.47 6.06 -2.55
C HIS A 4 50.30 5.11 -1.69
N THR A 5 50.46 5.42 -0.42
CA THR A 5 51.05 4.48 0.56
C THR A 5 50.01 3.38 0.81
N PRO A 6 50.31 2.08 0.59
CA PRO A 6 49.36 1.00 0.86
C PRO A 6 49.02 1.00 2.34
N LEU A 7 47.73 0.73 2.64
CA LEU A 7 47.21 0.62 4.00
C LEU A 7 47.81 -0.61 4.70
N PRO A 8 48.13 -0.54 6.01
CA PRO A 8 48.64 -1.68 6.75
C PRO A 8 47.60 -2.81 6.81
N ALA A 9 48.06 -4.06 6.89
CA ALA A 9 47.18 -5.24 7.01
C ALA A 9 46.51 -5.39 8.39
N THR A 10 46.68 -4.44 9.27
CA THR A 10 46.10 -4.40 10.61
C THR A 10 44.72 -3.71 10.57
N PRO A 11 43.75 -4.10 11.40
CA PRO A 11 42.44 -3.44 11.50
C PRO A 11 42.60 -1.95 11.78
N ILE A 12 41.86 -1.14 11.04
CA ILE A 12 41.87 0.34 11.14
C ILE A 12 40.47 0.80 11.48
N GLU A 13 40.36 1.79 12.37
CA GLU A 13 39.08 2.40 12.68
C GLU A 13 38.89 3.67 11.81
N LEU A 14 37.77 3.70 11.06
CA LEU A 14 37.44 4.80 10.15
C LEU A 14 35.98 5.22 10.30
N PRO A 15 35.67 6.52 10.08
CA PRO A 15 34.28 6.96 9.91
C PRO A 15 33.64 6.22 8.73
N LEU A 16 32.38 5.80 8.89
CA LEU A 16 31.65 5.04 7.87
C LEU A 16 30.52 5.86 7.28
N LEU A 17 30.44 5.87 5.97
CA LEU A 17 29.35 6.51 5.20
C LEU A 17 28.54 5.46 4.46
N PRO A 18 27.28 5.21 4.84
CA PRO A 18 26.38 4.30 4.12
C PRO A 18 25.89 4.94 2.83
N LEU A 19 26.09 4.26 1.70
CA LEU A 19 25.65 4.67 0.36
C LEU A 19 24.33 3.98 -0.01
N ARG A 20 23.39 4.75 -0.55
CA ARG A 20 22.02 4.26 -0.82
C ARG A 20 21.93 3.35 -2.04
N ASP A 21 22.53 3.76 -3.15
CA ASP A 21 22.33 3.17 -4.48
C ASP A 21 23.64 3.07 -5.32
N VAL A 22 24.78 3.31 -4.70
CA VAL A 22 26.09 3.33 -5.37
C VAL A 22 27.06 2.41 -4.65
N VAL A 23 27.81 1.65 -5.44
CA VAL A 23 28.96 0.86 -4.99
C VAL A 23 30.23 1.54 -5.51
N ILE A 24 31.15 1.81 -4.62
CA ILE A 24 32.44 2.45 -4.94
C ILE A 24 33.50 1.38 -5.12
N PHE A 25 34.18 1.44 -6.25
CA PHE A 25 35.32 0.57 -6.56
C PHE A 25 36.65 1.30 -6.31
N PRO A 26 37.76 0.59 -6.06
CA PRO A 26 39.11 1.18 -6.05
C PRO A 26 39.39 1.97 -7.33
N HIS A 27 40.09 3.10 -7.19
CA HIS A 27 40.42 4.04 -8.26
C HIS A 27 39.26 4.76 -8.94
N MET A 28 38.03 4.60 -8.42
CA MET A 28 36.85 5.32 -8.90
C MET A 28 36.75 6.70 -8.25
N VAL A 29 36.62 7.74 -9.07
CA VAL A 29 36.39 9.11 -8.60
C VAL A 29 34.96 9.50 -8.90
N ILE A 30 34.18 9.81 -7.85
CA ILE A 30 32.77 10.11 -8.00
C ILE A 30 32.30 11.23 -7.05
N PRO A 31 31.44 12.14 -7.52
CA PRO A 31 30.76 13.09 -6.66
C PRO A 31 29.56 12.42 -5.98
N LEU A 32 29.46 12.53 -4.66
CA LEU A 32 28.33 12.07 -3.86
C LEU A 32 27.59 13.27 -3.27
N PHE A 33 26.26 13.16 -3.16
CA PHE A 33 25.41 14.13 -2.49
C PHE A 33 24.91 13.53 -1.18
N VAL A 34 25.29 14.13 -0.06
CA VAL A 34 25.04 13.61 1.28
C VAL A 34 24.14 14.58 2.03
N GLY A 35 22.93 14.13 2.43
CA GLY A 35 21.96 14.96 3.16
C GLY A 35 21.66 14.45 4.57
N ARG A 36 22.05 13.22 4.93
CA ARG A 36 21.77 12.66 6.26
C ARG A 36 22.67 13.27 7.33
N PRO A 37 22.13 13.70 8.49
CA PRO A 37 22.92 14.34 9.55
C PRO A 37 24.08 13.49 10.04
N LYS A 38 23.88 12.19 10.31
CA LYS A 38 24.94 11.26 10.73
C LYS A 38 26.02 11.10 9.66
N SER A 39 25.63 11.07 8.38
CA SER A 39 26.54 10.95 7.24
C SER A 39 27.38 12.21 7.03
N ILE A 40 26.80 13.40 7.24
CA ILE A 40 27.51 14.68 7.17
C ILE A 40 28.56 14.75 8.28
N LYS A 41 28.22 14.33 9.50
CA LYS A 41 29.16 14.28 10.62
C LYS A 41 30.30 13.29 10.41
N ALA A 42 30.01 12.13 9.77
CA ALA A 42 31.06 11.18 9.38
C ALA A 42 32.06 11.80 8.40
N LEU A 43 31.59 12.60 7.43
CA LEU A 43 32.45 13.35 6.50
C LEU A 43 33.25 14.43 7.22
N GLU A 44 32.67 15.17 8.13
CA GLU A 44 33.34 16.19 8.92
C GLU A 44 34.46 15.56 9.77
N SER A 45 34.18 14.48 10.48
CA SER A 45 35.15 13.71 11.26
C SER A 45 36.29 13.18 10.39
N ALA A 46 35.97 12.65 9.19
CA ALA A 46 36.97 12.19 8.26
C ALA A 46 37.87 13.33 7.72
N MET A 47 37.33 14.55 7.55
CA MET A 47 38.09 15.73 7.10
C MET A 47 39.05 16.28 8.15
N GLU A 48 38.69 16.13 9.45
CA GLU A 48 39.55 16.51 10.57
C GLU A 48 40.73 15.55 10.79
N ALA A 49 40.55 14.28 10.34
CA ALA A 49 41.58 13.25 10.40
C ALA A 49 42.42 13.18 9.09
N GLU A 50 42.72 11.97 8.63
CA GLU A 50 43.52 11.72 7.43
C GLU A 50 42.76 11.84 6.09
N ARG A 51 41.52 12.37 6.08
CA ARG A 51 40.59 12.45 4.95
C ARG A 51 40.18 11.08 4.41
N ARG A 52 40.34 10.03 5.22
CA ARG A 52 39.95 8.66 4.87
C ARG A 52 38.57 8.36 5.44
N ILE A 53 37.78 7.71 4.66
CA ILE A 53 36.41 7.30 5.03
C ILE A 53 36.10 5.92 4.45
N MET A 54 35.37 5.11 5.19
CA MET A 54 34.85 3.83 4.71
C MET A 54 33.50 4.03 4.02
N LEU A 55 33.40 3.64 2.76
CA LEU A 55 32.19 3.71 1.97
C LEU A 55 31.60 2.31 1.80
N VAL A 56 30.35 2.13 2.25
CA VAL A 56 29.66 0.84 2.20
C VAL A 56 28.25 1.03 1.62
N ALA A 57 27.85 0.18 0.68
CA ALA A 57 26.50 0.22 0.12
C ALA A 57 25.48 -0.38 1.07
N GLN A 58 24.22 0.11 1.00
CA GLN A 58 23.07 -0.45 1.70
C GLN A 58 22.46 -1.61 0.91
N LYS A 59 21.98 -2.64 1.60
CA LYS A 59 21.26 -3.78 0.99
C LYS A 59 19.91 -3.38 0.41
N ALA A 60 19.27 -2.35 0.98
CA ALA A 60 17.97 -1.85 0.53
C ALA A 60 18.00 -0.32 0.37
N ALA A 61 17.87 0.18 -0.85
CA ALA A 61 17.91 1.61 -1.17
C ALA A 61 16.74 2.42 -0.56
N ALA A 62 15.62 1.76 -0.24
CA ALA A 62 14.40 2.41 0.26
C ALA A 62 14.48 2.84 1.75
N LYS A 63 15.48 2.38 2.51
CA LYS A 63 15.63 2.72 3.93
C LYS A 63 16.36 4.06 4.10
N ASP A 64 15.67 5.04 4.68
CA ASP A 64 16.28 6.35 4.93
C ASP A 64 17.29 6.34 6.09
N GLU A 65 17.02 5.58 7.15
CA GLU A 65 17.91 5.38 8.28
C GLU A 65 18.39 3.92 8.33
N PRO A 66 19.56 3.60 7.76
CA PRO A 66 20.06 2.23 7.77
C PRO A 66 20.58 1.85 9.15
N GLN A 67 20.24 0.64 9.56
CA GLN A 67 20.84 -0.03 10.71
C GLN A 67 22.11 -0.78 10.29
N VAL A 68 22.90 -1.22 11.24
CA VAL A 68 24.13 -1.99 10.99
C VAL A 68 23.89 -3.23 10.12
N SER A 69 22.75 -3.92 10.30
CA SER A 69 22.36 -5.10 9.51
C SER A 69 22.00 -4.82 8.05
N ASP A 70 21.71 -3.56 7.74
CA ASP A 70 21.30 -3.13 6.39
C ASP A 70 22.49 -2.80 5.49
N MET A 71 23.72 -2.87 5.98
CA MET A 71 24.94 -2.59 5.24
C MET A 71 25.59 -3.87 4.75
N PHE A 72 26.33 -3.79 3.64
CA PHE A 72 27.14 -4.90 3.18
C PHE A 72 28.43 -5.01 3.99
N GLU A 73 29.02 -6.20 4.01
CA GLU A 73 30.23 -6.51 4.80
C GLU A 73 31.53 -6.06 4.10
N VAL A 74 31.49 -5.82 2.80
CA VAL A 74 32.64 -5.36 2.01
C VAL A 74 32.33 -3.99 1.45
N GLY A 75 33.30 -3.09 1.60
CA GLY A 75 33.22 -1.74 1.05
C GLY A 75 34.57 -1.26 0.51
N CYS A 76 34.67 0.03 0.31
CA CYS A 76 35.89 0.66 -0.20
C CYS A 76 36.38 1.77 0.74
N VAL A 77 37.61 1.64 1.25
CA VAL A 77 38.29 2.77 1.90
C VAL A 77 38.60 3.83 0.84
N SER A 78 38.12 5.03 1.08
CA SER A 78 38.21 6.13 0.10
C SER A 78 38.80 7.39 0.71
N THR A 79 39.40 8.21 -0.14
CA THR A 79 39.92 9.52 0.27
C THR A 79 38.98 10.63 -0.19
N ILE A 80 38.73 11.59 0.66
CA ILE A 80 37.93 12.78 0.35
C ILE A 80 38.86 13.78 -0.36
N LEU A 81 38.58 14.01 -1.66
CA LEU A 81 39.30 14.97 -2.46
C LEU A 81 38.80 16.40 -2.25
N GLN A 82 37.51 16.59 -2.24
CA GLN A 82 36.89 17.91 -2.09
C GLN A 82 35.51 17.76 -1.41
N MET A 83 35.17 18.70 -0.55
CA MET A 83 33.88 18.80 0.11
C MET A 83 33.30 20.21 -0.04
N LEU A 84 32.03 20.32 -0.45
CA LEU A 84 31.35 21.59 -0.64
C LEU A 84 29.97 21.53 0.03
N LYS A 85 29.70 22.42 0.98
CA LYS A 85 28.38 22.57 1.61
C LYS A 85 27.47 23.39 0.70
N LEU A 86 26.29 22.87 0.38
CA LEU A 86 25.30 23.54 -0.45
C LEU A 86 24.30 24.35 0.41
N PRO A 87 23.61 25.36 -0.15
CA PRO A 87 22.69 26.21 0.60
C PRO A 87 21.48 25.49 1.17
N ASP A 88 21.12 24.33 0.62
CA ASP A 88 20.02 23.46 1.06
C ASP A 88 20.37 22.56 2.26
N GLY A 89 21.58 22.67 2.78
CA GLY A 89 22.10 21.85 3.88
C GLY A 89 22.69 20.51 3.44
N THR A 90 22.64 20.16 2.17
CA THR A 90 23.33 18.97 1.64
C THR A 90 24.81 19.23 1.44
N VAL A 91 25.62 18.17 1.47
CA VAL A 91 27.08 18.24 1.23
C VAL A 91 27.39 17.48 -0.06
N LYS A 92 28.00 18.19 -1.02
CA LYS A 92 28.58 17.57 -2.20
C LYS A 92 30.04 17.22 -1.88
N VAL A 93 30.37 15.95 -1.94
CA VAL A 93 31.71 15.43 -1.66
C VAL A 93 32.25 14.70 -2.88
N LEU A 94 33.47 14.97 -3.26
CA LEU A 94 34.20 14.22 -4.27
C LEU A 94 35.14 13.23 -3.56
N VAL A 95 34.94 11.95 -3.83
CA VAL A 95 35.66 10.84 -3.19
C VAL A 95 36.39 10.01 -4.24
N GLU A 96 37.58 9.51 -3.86
CA GLU A 96 38.36 8.57 -4.64
C GLU A 96 38.50 7.26 -3.87
N GLY A 97 38.03 6.15 -4.45
CA GLY A 97 38.19 4.81 -3.89
C GLY A 97 39.69 4.43 -3.89
N GLN A 98 40.18 3.98 -2.73
CA GLN A 98 41.56 3.57 -2.56
C GLN A 98 41.72 2.04 -2.62
N GLN A 99 41.11 1.37 -1.66
CA GLN A 99 41.31 -0.06 -1.45
C GLN A 99 40.04 -0.71 -0.90
N ARG A 100 39.80 -1.97 -1.29
CA ARG A 100 38.75 -2.80 -0.68
C ARG A 100 39.04 -3.05 0.78
N ALA A 101 38.02 -3.10 1.59
CA ALA A 101 38.14 -3.52 2.98
C ALA A 101 36.94 -4.32 3.42
N LEU A 102 37.22 -5.30 4.26
CA LEU A 102 36.21 -6.04 5.01
C LEU A 102 35.83 -5.23 6.25
N VAL A 103 34.56 -5.13 6.54
CA VAL A 103 34.05 -4.46 7.73
C VAL A 103 33.93 -5.52 8.84
N ASP A 104 34.84 -5.47 9.80
CA ASP A 104 34.86 -6.41 10.91
C ASP A 104 33.79 -6.07 11.95
N LYS A 105 33.59 -4.77 12.22
CA LYS A 105 32.63 -4.29 13.20
C LYS A 105 32.18 -2.89 12.84
N ILE A 106 30.87 -2.62 12.91
CA ILE A 106 30.28 -1.29 12.82
C ILE A 106 29.80 -0.88 14.21
N ILE A 107 30.14 0.34 14.60
CA ILE A 107 29.71 0.96 15.85
C ILE A 107 28.78 2.12 15.48
N ASP A 108 27.53 2.05 15.92
CA ASP A 108 26.56 3.15 15.79
C ASP A 108 26.80 4.14 16.93
N GLY A 109 27.63 5.16 16.65
CA GLY A 109 27.90 6.25 17.57
C GLY A 109 26.75 7.26 17.64
N GLU A 110 26.70 8.03 18.71
CA GLU A 110 25.68 9.09 18.87
C GLU A 110 25.75 10.13 17.73
N THR A 111 26.92 10.38 17.18
CA THR A 111 27.13 11.40 16.15
C THR A 111 27.20 10.84 14.73
N HIS A 112 27.89 9.73 14.52
CA HIS A 112 28.08 9.07 13.21
C HIS A 112 28.47 7.61 13.37
N PHE A 113 28.42 6.86 12.27
CA PHE A 113 28.87 5.48 12.22
C PHE A 113 30.41 5.43 12.13
N THR A 114 31.02 4.54 12.93
CA THR A 114 32.44 4.20 12.86
C THR A 114 32.56 2.71 12.53
N ALA A 115 33.54 2.34 11.73
CA ALA A 115 33.81 0.93 11.41
C ALA A 115 35.25 0.58 11.64
N THR A 116 35.45 -0.58 12.28
CA THR A 116 36.76 -1.28 12.25
C THR A 116 36.80 -2.08 10.97
N VAL A 117 37.80 -1.79 10.13
CA VAL A 117 37.92 -2.37 8.79
C VAL A 117 39.29 -2.99 8.59
N THR A 118 39.31 -4.16 7.96
CA THR A 118 40.57 -4.81 7.53
C THR A 118 40.75 -4.64 6.04
N PRO A 119 41.76 -3.89 5.58
CA PRO A 119 42.03 -3.73 4.15
C PRO A 119 42.39 -5.05 3.50
N VAL A 120 41.73 -5.38 2.39
CA VAL A 120 42.01 -6.59 1.61
C VAL A 120 43.27 -6.32 0.75
N GLN A 121 44.35 -6.99 1.08
CA GLN A 121 45.59 -6.92 0.25
C GLN A 121 45.41 -7.72 -1.04
N ALA A 122 45.82 -7.17 -2.16
CA ALA A 122 46.02 -7.96 -3.37
C ALA A 122 47.09 -9.04 -3.06
N PRO A 123 46.90 -10.29 -3.49
CA PRO A 123 47.93 -11.31 -3.28
C PRO A 123 49.24 -10.79 -3.81
N ALA A 124 50.24 -10.69 -2.91
CA ALA A 124 51.57 -10.29 -3.30
C ALA A 124 52.12 -11.29 -4.31
N GLU A 125 52.80 -10.84 -5.34
CA GLU A 125 53.60 -11.66 -6.26
C GLU A 125 54.59 -12.49 -5.43
N ALA A 126 54.24 -13.67 -4.99
CA ALA A 126 55.13 -14.59 -4.30
C ALA A 126 55.91 -15.38 -5.35
N GLY A 127 57.20 -15.50 -5.16
CA GLY A 127 58.23 -15.93 -6.09
C GLY A 127 57.98 -17.23 -6.86
N ALA A 128 58.52 -17.28 -8.05
CA ALA A 128 58.39 -18.19 -9.16
C ALA A 128 58.39 -19.70 -8.82
N GLY A 129 57.26 -20.35 -8.94
CA GLY A 129 57.05 -21.78 -8.97
C GLY A 129 56.28 -22.23 -10.21
N ALA A 130 56.57 -23.41 -10.77
CA ALA A 130 56.06 -23.90 -12.07
C ALA A 130 54.51 -24.01 -12.21
N GLY A 131 53.74 -23.73 -11.13
CA GLY A 131 52.28 -23.64 -11.15
C GLY A 131 51.73 -22.24 -11.46
N GLU A 132 52.53 -21.20 -11.23
CA GLU A 132 52.13 -19.78 -11.34
C GLU A 132 52.07 -19.28 -12.79
N HIS A 133 52.91 -19.81 -13.69
CA HIS A 133 52.87 -19.50 -15.13
C HIS A 133 51.52 -19.86 -15.79
N LYS A 134 50.86 -20.88 -15.28
CA LYS A 134 49.56 -21.30 -15.79
C LYS A 134 48.44 -20.37 -15.34
N GLN A 135 48.49 -19.95 -14.08
CA GLN A 135 47.51 -19.05 -13.47
C GLN A 135 47.63 -17.63 -14.04
N THR A 136 48.84 -17.13 -14.26
CA THR A 136 49.09 -15.84 -14.90
C THR A 136 48.62 -15.80 -16.38
N SER A 137 48.77 -16.91 -17.09
CA SER A 137 48.32 -17.04 -18.48
C SER A 137 46.78 -17.14 -18.58
N GLU A 138 46.08 -17.73 -17.59
CA GLU A 138 44.63 -17.80 -17.54
C GLU A 138 44.04 -16.41 -17.23
N ILE A 139 44.58 -15.67 -16.28
CA ILE A 139 44.15 -14.30 -15.94
C ILE A 139 44.33 -13.37 -17.15
N GLU A 140 45.43 -13.49 -17.87
CA GLU A 140 45.67 -12.68 -19.07
C GLU A 140 44.73 -13.04 -20.23
N ALA A 141 44.37 -14.32 -20.38
CA ALA A 141 43.35 -14.74 -21.32
C ALA A 141 41.96 -14.19 -20.99
N LEU A 142 41.56 -14.26 -19.68
CA LEU A 142 40.33 -13.68 -19.18
C LEU A 142 40.28 -12.16 -19.32
N ARG A 143 41.41 -11.47 -19.06
CA ARG A 143 41.53 -10.02 -19.26
C ARG A 143 41.21 -9.65 -20.71
N ARG A 144 41.77 -10.37 -21.68
CA ARG A 144 41.53 -10.14 -23.12
C ARG A 144 40.06 -10.43 -23.48
N ALA A 145 39.51 -11.51 -22.95
CA ALA A 145 38.13 -11.88 -23.20
C ALA A 145 37.16 -10.82 -22.67
N VAL A 146 37.36 -10.35 -21.44
CA VAL A 146 36.58 -9.27 -20.82
C VAL A 146 36.66 -7.98 -21.63
N MET A 147 37.85 -7.59 -22.05
CA MET A 147 38.06 -6.42 -22.91
C MET A 147 37.32 -6.53 -24.25
N GLN A 148 37.40 -7.67 -24.88
CA GLN A 148 36.70 -7.92 -26.16
C GLN A 148 35.15 -7.85 -25.99
N GLN A 149 34.64 -8.45 -24.94
CA GLN A 149 33.18 -8.37 -24.62
C GLN A 149 32.78 -6.94 -24.28
N PHE A 150 33.58 -6.21 -23.51
CA PHE A 150 33.31 -4.83 -23.19
C PHE A 150 33.35 -3.92 -24.43
N ASP A 151 34.29 -4.12 -25.36
CA ASP A 151 34.31 -3.41 -26.65
C ASP A 151 33.04 -3.68 -27.47
N GLN A 152 32.56 -4.93 -27.47
CA GLN A 152 31.28 -5.30 -28.11
C GLN A 152 30.11 -4.60 -27.41
N TYR A 153 30.10 -4.55 -26.08
CA TYR A 153 29.05 -3.89 -25.30
C TYR A 153 29.00 -2.38 -25.61
N VAL A 154 30.16 -1.69 -25.62
CA VAL A 154 30.22 -0.25 -25.94
C VAL A 154 29.76 0.05 -27.36
N LYS A 155 30.13 -0.80 -28.34
CA LYS A 155 29.62 -0.67 -29.73
C LYS A 155 28.11 -0.82 -29.86
N LEU A 156 27.47 -1.60 -29.00
CA LEU A 156 26.02 -1.80 -28.97
C LEU A 156 25.31 -0.71 -28.16
N ASN A 157 25.94 -0.20 -27.11
CA ASN A 157 25.37 0.78 -26.20
C ASN A 157 25.82 2.21 -26.50
N LYS A 158 25.02 2.93 -27.28
CA LYS A 158 25.31 4.33 -27.69
C LYS A 158 25.36 5.34 -26.53
N LYS A 159 25.07 4.95 -25.30
CA LYS A 159 25.11 5.85 -24.12
C LYS A 159 26.50 5.98 -23.52
N ILE A 160 27.44 5.09 -23.85
CA ILE A 160 28.79 5.12 -23.34
C ILE A 160 29.68 5.77 -24.39
N PRO A 161 30.45 6.83 -24.04
CA PRO A 161 31.41 7.47 -24.97
C PRO A 161 32.52 6.48 -25.39
N PRO A 162 32.86 6.41 -26.67
CA PRO A 162 33.94 5.50 -27.17
C PRO A 162 35.30 5.77 -26.53
N GLU A 163 35.54 6.99 -26.02
CA GLU A 163 36.78 7.42 -25.36
C GLU A 163 37.08 6.59 -24.10
N ILE A 164 36.07 6.00 -23.47
CA ILE A 164 36.24 5.12 -22.33
C ILE A 164 37.02 3.86 -22.68
N LEU A 165 36.87 3.34 -23.89
CA LEU A 165 37.64 2.19 -24.38
C LEU A 165 39.14 2.50 -24.42
N THR A 166 39.53 3.71 -24.83
CA THR A 166 40.92 4.13 -24.90
C THR A 166 41.52 4.21 -23.49
N SER A 167 40.79 4.75 -22.55
CA SER A 167 41.22 4.87 -21.15
C SER A 167 41.34 3.49 -20.47
N ILE A 168 40.41 2.57 -20.73
CA ILE A 168 40.42 1.22 -20.15
C ILE A 168 41.52 0.36 -20.80
N SER A 169 41.78 0.49 -22.11
CA SER A 169 42.81 -0.26 -22.80
C SER A 169 44.24 0.07 -22.35
N SER A 170 44.43 1.21 -21.68
CA SER A 170 45.72 1.60 -21.11
C SER A 170 46.01 1.05 -19.71
N ILE A 171 45.06 0.25 -19.15
CA ILE A 171 45.17 -0.34 -17.81
C ILE A 171 45.78 -1.75 -17.95
N ASP A 172 47.02 -1.90 -17.43
CA ASP A 172 47.72 -3.19 -17.47
C ASP A 172 47.34 -4.13 -16.31
N ASP A 173 47.02 -3.57 -15.15
CA ASP A 173 46.64 -4.36 -13.98
C ASP A 173 45.23 -4.96 -14.16
N PRO A 174 45.08 -6.31 -14.12
CA PRO A 174 43.78 -7.01 -14.32
C PRO A 174 42.73 -6.68 -13.25
N GLY A 175 43.16 -6.44 -12.01
CA GLY A 175 42.28 -6.07 -10.90
C GLY A 175 41.67 -4.69 -11.08
N ARG A 176 42.52 -3.71 -11.42
CA ARG A 176 42.08 -2.34 -11.71
C ARG A 176 41.23 -2.27 -12.97
N LEU A 177 41.53 -3.08 -13.98
CA LEU A 177 40.73 -3.20 -15.19
C LEU A 177 39.30 -3.66 -14.88
N ALA A 178 39.19 -4.73 -14.09
CA ALA A 178 37.89 -5.29 -13.71
C ALA A 178 37.05 -4.25 -12.93
N ASP A 179 37.65 -3.52 -12.00
CA ASP A 179 37.02 -2.50 -11.21
C ASP A 179 36.53 -1.32 -12.05
N THR A 180 37.37 -0.88 -12.98
CA THR A 180 37.02 0.23 -13.88
C THR A 180 35.87 -0.15 -14.81
N ILE A 181 35.85 -1.36 -15.37
CA ILE A 181 34.75 -1.84 -16.20
C ILE A 181 33.46 -1.98 -15.38
N ALA A 182 33.51 -2.56 -14.16
CA ALA A 182 32.36 -2.71 -13.29
C ALA A 182 31.72 -1.37 -12.90
N ALA A 183 32.55 -0.33 -12.73
CA ALA A 183 32.08 1.02 -12.45
C ALA A 183 31.20 1.58 -13.60
N HIS A 184 31.56 1.30 -14.85
CA HIS A 184 30.92 1.83 -16.05
C HIS A 184 29.72 0.98 -16.54
N LEU A 185 29.53 -0.23 -16.03
CA LEU A 185 28.39 -1.08 -16.37
C LEU A 185 27.13 -0.66 -15.59
N PRO A 186 25.96 -0.64 -16.21
CA PRO A 186 24.68 -0.34 -15.56
C PRO A 186 24.10 -1.54 -14.80
N LEU A 187 24.95 -2.23 -14.04
CA LEU A 187 24.55 -3.39 -13.25
C LEU A 187 23.70 -2.98 -12.05
N LYS A 188 22.82 -3.91 -11.60
CA LYS A 188 22.11 -3.76 -10.32
C LYS A 188 23.11 -3.67 -9.17
N LEU A 189 22.70 -3.00 -8.09
CA LEU A 189 23.53 -2.75 -6.91
C LEU A 189 24.10 -4.05 -6.34
N GLU A 190 23.30 -5.09 -6.24
CA GLU A 190 23.70 -6.42 -5.76
C GLU A 190 24.81 -7.05 -6.60
N ASN A 191 24.71 -6.96 -7.94
CA ASN A 191 25.72 -7.48 -8.85
C ASN A 191 27.03 -6.68 -8.75
N LYS A 192 26.96 -5.33 -8.64
CA LYS A 192 28.15 -4.51 -8.38
C LYS A 192 28.81 -4.86 -7.06
N GLN A 193 28.02 -5.09 -6.03
CA GLN A 193 28.51 -5.48 -4.73
C GLN A 193 29.16 -6.88 -4.76
N THR A 194 28.62 -7.81 -5.52
CA THR A 194 29.24 -9.13 -5.74
C THR A 194 30.62 -8.97 -6.35
N VAL A 195 30.78 -8.18 -7.42
CA VAL A 195 32.09 -7.89 -8.03
C VAL A 195 33.05 -7.23 -7.04
N LEU A 196 32.57 -6.31 -6.18
CA LEU A 196 33.39 -5.68 -5.17
C LEU A 196 33.85 -6.68 -4.09
N SER A 197 33.00 -7.64 -3.69
CA SER A 197 33.30 -8.61 -2.63
C SER A 197 34.25 -9.72 -3.05
N LEU A 198 34.41 -9.98 -4.36
CA LEU A 198 35.33 -10.98 -4.86
C LEU A 198 36.80 -10.48 -4.73
N SER A 199 37.56 -11.12 -3.85
CA SER A 199 38.99 -10.80 -3.62
C SER A 199 39.87 -11.44 -4.65
N ASP A 200 39.57 -12.62 -5.15
CA ASP A 200 40.32 -13.27 -6.24
C ASP A 200 40.09 -12.58 -7.58
N ILE A 201 41.17 -12.21 -8.24
CA ILE A 201 41.15 -11.50 -9.54
C ILE A 201 40.57 -12.38 -10.64
N LYS A 202 40.82 -13.69 -10.64
CA LYS A 202 40.25 -14.62 -11.60
C LYS A 202 38.76 -14.72 -11.49
N GLU A 203 38.24 -15.00 -10.31
CA GLU A 203 36.78 -15.10 -10.03
C GLU A 203 36.06 -13.78 -10.35
N ARG A 204 36.71 -12.65 -10.10
CA ARG A 204 36.18 -11.31 -10.42
C ARG A 204 36.05 -11.10 -11.91
N LEU A 205 37.07 -11.46 -12.70
CA LEU A 205 37.05 -11.35 -14.15
C LEU A 205 36.01 -12.31 -14.76
N GLU A 206 35.91 -13.54 -14.25
CA GLU A 206 34.91 -14.50 -14.70
C GLU A 206 33.47 -13.98 -14.43
N ASN A 207 33.21 -13.50 -13.23
CA ASN A 207 31.89 -12.92 -12.89
C ASN A 207 31.58 -11.70 -13.78
N LEU A 208 32.56 -10.82 -13.98
CA LEU A 208 32.41 -9.64 -14.81
C LEU A 208 32.13 -10.01 -16.27
N PHE A 209 32.82 -11.02 -16.81
CA PHE A 209 32.57 -11.55 -18.15
C PHE A 209 31.15 -12.02 -18.32
N GLU A 210 30.63 -12.82 -17.38
CA GLU A 210 29.23 -13.27 -17.37
C GLU A 210 28.21 -12.12 -17.34
N GLN A 211 28.48 -11.10 -16.54
CA GLN A 211 27.60 -9.92 -16.45
C GLN A 211 27.59 -9.13 -17.78
N ILE A 212 28.75 -8.94 -18.41
CA ILE A 212 28.85 -8.23 -19.70
C ILE A 212 28.15 -9.05 -20.81
N GLU A 213 28.32 -10.36 -20.82
CA GLU A 213 27.66 -11.24 -21.80
C GLU A 213 26.15 -11.14 -21.71
N ARG A 214 25.58 -11.16 -20.49
CA ARG A 214 24.14 -10.96 -20.27
C ARG A 214 23.64 -9.61 -20.78
N GLU A 215 24.39 -8.55 -20.53
CA GLU A 215 24.04 -7.20 -20.99
C GLU A 215 24.13 -7.08 -22.52
N VAL A 216 25.14 -7.70 -23.17
CA VAL A 216 25.27 -7.77 -24.63
C VAL A 216 24.09 -8.51 -25.24
N ASP A 217 23.67 -9.61 -24.64
CA ASP A 217 22.50 -10.38 -25.12
C ASP A 217 21.21 -9.57 -25.04
N ILE A 218 20.98 -8.86 -23.94
CA ILE A 218 19.84 -7.96 -23.80
C ILE A 218 19.82 -6.90 -24.90
N LEU A 219 20.99 -6.26 -25.15
CA LEU A 219 21.11 -5.23 -26.20
C LEU A 219 20.88 -5.80 -27.61
N ASN A 220 21.34 -7.03 -27.88
CA ASN A 220 21.11 -7.71 -29.14
C ASN A 220 19.63 -8.06 -29.36
N VAL A 221 18.91 -8.45 -28.30
CA VAL A 221 17.46 -8.69 -28.34
C VAL A 221 16.72 -7.37 -28.61
N ASP A 222 17.10 -6.28 -27.92
CA ASP A 222 16.50 -4.95 -28.14
C ASP A 222 16.73 -4.47 -29.58
N LYS A 223 17.93 -4.63 -30.12
CA LYS A 223 18.25 -4.31 -31.52
C LYS A 223 17.41 -5.13 -32.51
N ARG A 224 17.19 -6.44 -32.23
CA ARG A 224 16.32 -7.30 -33.07
C ARG A 224 14.87 -6.86 -33.02
N ILE A 225 14.35 -6.48 -31.83
CA ILE A 225 13.00 -5.98 -31.67
C ILE A 225 12.83 -4.66 -32.43
N ARG A 226 13.74 -3.70 -32.24
CA ARG A 226 13.71 -2.43 -32.98
C ARG A 226 13.82 -2.62 -34.49
N GLY A 227 14.68 -3.56 -34.95
CA GLY A 227 14.80 -3.90 -36.37
C GLY A 227 13.55 -4.56 -36.94
N ARG A 228 12.82 -5.34 -36.12
CA ARG A 228 11.51 -5.93 -36.51
C ARG A 228 10.44 -4.84 -36.58
N VAL A 229 10.36 -3.98 -35.58
CA VAL A 229 9.43 -2.84 -35.56
C VAL A 229 9.69 -1.90 -36.73
N LYS A 230 10.96 -1.57 -37.02
CA LYS A 230 11.33 -0.73 -38.17
C LYS A 230 10.93 -1.36 -39.50
N ARG A 231 11.19 -2.66 -39.69
CA ARG A 231 10.77 -3.39 -40.92
C ARG A 231 9.24 -3.44 -41.05
N GLN A 232 8.51 -3.58 -39.91
CA GLN A 232 7.06 -3.53 -39.91
C GLN A 232 6.54 -2.12 -40.28
N MET A 233 7.19 -1.07 -39.76
CA MET A 233 6.87 0.30 -40.13
C MET A 233 7.18 0.61 -41.58
N GLU A 234 8.34 0.15 -42.11
CA GLU A 234 8.71 0.30 -43.51
C GLU A 234 7.76 -0.43 -44.45
N LYS A 235 7.31 -1.64 -44.04
CA LYS A 235 6.27 -2.39 -44.75
C LYS A 235 4.95 -1.63 -44.76
N ASN A 236 4.51 -1.14 -43.60
CA ASN A 236 3.29 -0.34 -43.48
C ASN A 236 3.38 0.97 -44.27
N GLN A 237 4.57 1.62 -44.29
CA GLN A 237 4.79 2.81 -45.12
C GLN A 237 4.73 2.48 -46.64
N ARG A 238 5.27 1.34 -47.02
CA ARG A 238 5.23 0.90 -48.43
C ARG A 238 3.82 0.51 -48.87
N ASP A 239 3.08 -0.19 -48.01
CA ASP A 239 1.68 -0.51 -48.25
C ASP A 239 0.81 0.75 -48.29
N PHE A 240 1.14 1.74 -47.44
CA PHE A 240 0.51 3.04 -47.44
C PHE A 240 0.85 3.83 -48.72
N TYR A 241 2.13 3.84 -49.18
CA TYR A 241 2.55 4.51 -50.40
C TYR A 241 1.88 3.90 -51.66
N LEU A 242 1.76 2.57 -51.68
CA LEU A 242 1.03 1.86 -52.76
C LEU A 242 -0.47 2.17 -52.77
N ASN A 243 -1.10 2.24 -51.58
CA ASN A 243 -2.49 2.66 -51.46
C ASN A 243 -2.70 4.11 -51.87
N GLU A 244 -1.70 4.95 -51.68
CA GLU A 244 -1.78 6.36 -52.10
C GLU A 244 -1.54 6.54 -53.61
N GLN A 245 -0.66 5.75 -54.20
CA GLN A 245 -0.58 5.71 -55.64
C GLN A 245 -1.91 5.29 -56.28
N VAL A 246 -2.57 4.28 -55.67
CA VAL A 246 -3.92 3.87 -56.08
C VAL A 246 -4.92 4.99 -55.91
N LYS A 247 -4.89 5.74 -54.79
CA LYS A 247 -5.76 6.91 -54.58
C LYS A 247 -5.44 8.10 -55.49
N ALA A 248 -4.15 8.35 -55.79
CA ALA A 248 -3.76 9.38 -56.74
C ALA A 248 -4.25 9.05 -58.16
N ILE A 249 -4.18 7.80 -58.54
CA ILE A 249 -4.72 7.29 -59.84
C ILE A 249 -6.26 7.38 -59.85
N GLN A 250 -6.93 7.06 -58.71
CA GLN A 250 -8.37 7.24 -58.55
C GLN A 250 -8.79 8.73 -58.58
N LYS A 251 -7.95 9.64 -58.07
CA LYS A 251 -8.18 11.07 -58.11
C LYS A 251 -8.04 11.68 -59.52
N GLU A 252 -7.09 11.15 -60.29
CA GLU A 252 -6.98 11.50 -61.72
C GLU A 252 -8.13 10.95 -62.56
N LEU A 253 -8.79 9.88 -62.09
CA LEU A 253 -9.98 9.30 -62.70
C LEU A 253 -11.30 9.94 -62.27
N GLY A 254 -11.27 10.97 -61.43
CA GLY A 254 -12.40 11.85 -61.17
C GLY A 254 -13.34 11.49 -60.01
N GLU A 255 -12.96 10.56 -59.10
CA GLU A 255 -13.73 10.21 -57.89
C GLU A 255 -13.13 10.88 -56.64
N GLY A 256 -13.68 12.04 -56.28
CA GLY A 256 -13.19 12.86 -55.16
C GLY A 256 -13.69 12.38 -53.77
N GLU A 257 -13.03 11.43 -53.09
CA GLU A 257 -13.34 11.08 -51.70
C GLU A 257 -12.85 12.11 -50.67
N ASP A 258 -11.75 12.85 -50.93
CA ASP A 258 -11.18 13.81 -49.97
C ASP A 258 -12.06 15.08 -49.78
N GLY A 259 -12.86 15.45 -50.75
CA GLY A 259 -13.84 16.55 -50.61
C GLY A 259 -15.02 16.17 -49.71
N ALA A 260 -15.47 14.93 -49.82
CA ALA A 260 -16.59 14.40 -49.02
C ALA A 260 -16.25 14.29 -47.56
N ASP A 261 -15.01 13.89 -47.21
CA ASP A 261 -14.53 13.77 -45.84
C ASP A 261 -14.50 15.13 -45.10
N ILE A 262 -13.99 16.15 -45.75
CA ILE A 262 -13.92 17.51 -45.21
C ILE A 262 -15.32 18.10 -45.02
N GLU A 263 -16.23 17.88 -45.99
CA GLU A 263 -17.63 18.29 -45.87
C GLU A 263 -18.35 17.53 -44.72
N GLU A 264 -18.04 16.27 -44.51
CA GLU A 264 -18.58 15.47 -43.40
C GLU A 264 -18.12 16.03 -42.05
N ILE A 265 -16.83 16.34 -41.90
CA ILE A 265 -16.29 16.98 -40.70
C ILE A 265 -16.98 18.35 -40.44
N GLU A 266 -17.19 19.15 -41.49
CA GLU A 266 -17.88 20.42 -41.38
C GLU A 266 -19.35 20.26 -40.94
N LYS A 267 -20.05 19.27 -41.45
CA LYS A 267 -21.41 18.90 -41.02
C LYS A 267 -21.42 18.44 -39.54
N LYS A 268 -20.45 17.64 -39.16
CA LYS A 268 -20.27 17.16 -37.76
C LYS A 268 -20.01 18.33 -36.79
N ILE A 269 -19.15 19.31 -37.16
CA ILE A 269 -18.87 20.49 -36.35
C ILE A 269 -20.18 21.32 -36.14
N LYS A 270 -20.99 21.49 -37.19
CA LYS A 270 -22.29 22.21 -37.11
C LYS A 270 -23.29 21.45 -36.23
N ALA A 271 -23.33 20.13 -36.35
CA ALA A 271 -24.23 19.27 -35.60
C ALA A 271 -23.89 19.14 -34.11
N ALA A 272 -22.60 19.26 -33.71
CA ALA A 272 -22.12 19.09 -32.34
C ALA A 272 -22.61 20.19 -31.36
N ARG A 273 -23.14 21.31 -31.84
CA ARG A 273 -23.66 22.43 -31.02
C ARG A 273 -22.67 22.90 -29.96
N MET A 274 -21.42 23.09 -30.35
CA MET A 274 -20.35 23.54 -29.49
C MET A 274 -20.55 24.97 -28.98
N PRO A 275 -19.99 25.34 -27.81
CA PRO A 275 -19.85 26.74 -27.40
C PRO A 275 -19.08 27.57 -28.44
N ALA A 276 -19.28 28.90 -28.45
CA ALA A 276 -18.68 29.78 -29.44
C ALA A 276 -17.15 29.66 -29.51
N GLU A 277 -16.50 29.52 -28.40
CA GLU A 277 -15.05 29.36 -28.29
C GLU A 277 -14.56 28.05 -28.91
N ALA A 278 -15.15 26.90 -28.52
CA ALA A 278 -14.84 25.61 -29.07
C ALA A 278 -15.08 25.56 -30.58
N ARG A 279 -16.19 26.17 -31.04
CA ARG A 279 -16.50 26.25 -32.45
C ARG A 279 -15.49 27.08 -33.23
N LYS A 280 -15.09 28.24 -32.68
CA LYS A 280 -14.07 29.09 -33.30
C LYS A 280 -12.75 28.35 -33.47
N LYS A 281 -12.38 27.54 -32.46
CA LYS A 281 -11.16 26.74 -32.50
C LYS A 281 -11.28 25.59 -33.51
N ALA A 282 -12.40 24.87 -33.52
CA ALA A 282 -12.66 23.81 -34.49
C ALA A 282 -12.66 24.33 -35.93
N ASP A 283 -13.29 25.50 -36.20
CA ASP A 283 -13.30 26.12 -37.51
C ASP A 283 -11.89 26.61 -37.94
N ALA A 284 -11.05 27.05 -36.97
CA ALA A 284 -9.68 27.46 -37.26
C ALA A 284 -8.79 26.22 -37.62
N GLU A 285 -8.92 25.14 -36.87
CA GLU A 285 -8.19 23.92 -37.18
C GLU A 285 -8.69 23.23 -38.46
N LEU A 286 -9.99 23.33 -38.77
CA LEU A 286 -10.55 22.87 -40.05
C LEU A 286 -9.99 23.66 -41.24
N LYS A 287 -9.82 24.99 -41.09
CA LYS A 287 -9.15 25.79 -42.10
C LYS A 287 -7.71 25.38 -42.34
N LYS A 288 -6.97 25.04 -41.26
CA LYS A 288 -5.60 24.52 -41.39
C LYS A 288 -5.60 23.16 -42.09
N LEU A 289 -6.52 22.27 -41.73
CA LEU A 289 -6.64 20.94 -42.32
C LEU A 289 -6.91 21.04 -43.85
N LYS A 290 -7.74 21.99 -44.27
CA LYS A 290 -8.02 22.25 -45.70
C LYS A 290 -6.77 22.68 -46.49
N LEU A 291 -5.79 23.29 -45.85
CA LEU A 291 -4.53 23.76 -46.47
C LEU A 291 -3.37 22.73 -46.35
N MET A 292 -3.53 21.71 -45.56
CA MET A 292 -2.49 20.67 -45.34
C MET A 292 -2.65 19.56 -46.36
N SER A 293 -1.51 18.92 -46.69
CA SER A 293 -1.53 17.69 -47.47
C SER A 293 -2.21 16.57 -46.63
N PRO A 294 -3.20 15.87 -47.16
CA PRO A 294 -3.89 14.79 -46.43
C PRO A 294 -2.95 13.69 -45.87
N MET A 295 -1.79 13.58 -46.49
CA MET A 295 -0.74 12.60 -46.19
C MET A 295 0.21 13.01 -45.06
N SER A 296 0.15 14.25 -44.60
CA SER A 296 1.07 14.74 -43.57
C SER A 296 0.69 14.17 -42.20
N ALA A 297 1.70 13.82 -41.36
CA ALA A 297 1.49 13.43 -39.98
C ALA A 297 0.74 14.52 -39.19
N GLU A 298 0.96 15.78 -39.55
CA GLU A 298 0.28 16.92 -38.95
C GLU A 298 -1.23 16.94 -39.26
N ALA A 299 -1.61 16.60 -40.48
CA ALA A 299 -3.03 16.51 -40.87
C ALA A 299 -3.77 15.44 -40.04
N THR A 300 -3.12 14.30 -39.75
CA THR A 300 -3.68 13.27 -38.88
C THR A 300 -3.87 13.79 -37.45
N VAL A 301 -2.90 14.53 -36.92
CA VAL A 301 -3.01 15.12 -35.56
C VAL A 301 -4.15 16.14 -35.49
N VAL A 302 -4.27 17.02 -36.49
CA VAL A 302 -5.34 18.03 -36.57
C VAL A 302 -6.70 17.35 -36.73
N ARG A 303 -6.80 16.31 -37.54
CA ARG A 303 -8.04 15.54 -37.72
C ARG A 303 -8.48 14.89 -36.43
N ASN A 304 -7.57 14.17 -35.75
CA ASN A 304 -7.85 13.54 -34.45
C ASN A 304 -8.31 14.58 -33.40
N TYR A 305 -7.73 15.76 -33.43
CA TYR A 305 -8.14 16.86 -32.55
C TYR A 305 -9.57 17.34 -32.85
N ILE A 306 -9.91 17.56 -34.12
CA ILE A 306 -11.26 17.95 -34.52
C ILE A 306 -12.26 16.85 -34.17
N ASP A 307 -11.93 15.59 -34.45
CA ASP A 307 -12.77 14.43 -34.10
C ASP A 307 -13.01 14.34 -32.59
N THR A 308 -12.00 14.65 -31.77
CA THR A 308 -12.14 14.75 -30.33
C THR A 308 -13.11 15.85 -29.93
N LEU A 309 -12.94 17.08 -30.48
CA LEU A 309 -13.84 18.21 -30.19
C LEU A 309 -15.29 17.91 -30.57
N VAL A 310 -15.49 17.30 -31.74
CA VAL A 310 -16.82 16.94 -32.25
C VAL A 310 -17.45 15.82 -31.44
N GLY A 311 -16.62 14.87 -30.94
CA GLY A 311 -17.06 13.74 -30.13
C GLY A 311 -17.53 14.10 -28.73
N LEU A 312 -17.12 15.25 -28.18
CA LEU A 312 -17.54 15.72 -26.87
C LEU A 312 -19.04 16.05 -26.81
N PRO A 313 -19.74 15.65 -25.75
CA PRO A 313 -21.18 15.88 -25.62
C PRO A 313 -21.50 17.29 -25.12
N TRP A 314 -21.25 18.32 -25.91
CA TRP A 314 -21.41 19.75 -25.57
C TRP A 314 -22.81 20.11 -25.09
N SER A 315 -23.86 19.58 -25.74
CA SER A 315 -25.25 19.93 -25.49
C SER A 315 -26.18 18.77 -25.22
N LYS A 316 -25.73 17.53 -25.42
CA LYS A 316 -26.57 16.34 -25.26
C LYS A 316 -26.78 16.03 -23.78
N LYS A 317 -27.99 16.07 -23.26
CA LYS A 317 -28.39 15.70 -21.90
C LYS A 317 -29.38 14.54 -21.91
N THR A 318 -29.28 13.64 -20.95
CA THR A 318 -30.34 12.67 -20.63
C THR A 318 -31.44 13.36 -19.83
N LYS A 319 -32.69 12.94 -20.00
CA LYS A 319 -33.80 13.41 -19.13
C LYS A 319 -33.58 12.83 -17.74
N ILE A 320 -33.44 13.70 -16.74
CA ILE A 320 -33.30 13.31 -15.35
C ILE A 320 -34.70 12.96 -14.83
N LYS A 321 -34.83 11.83 -14.14
CA LYS A 321 -36.03 11.46 -13.42
C LYS A 321 -35.97 12.09 -12.02
N HIS A 322 -36.95 12.88 -11.67
CA HIS A 322 -37.07 13.56 -10.38
C HIS A 322 -38.11 12.88 -9.47
N ASP A 323 -38.25 11.58 -9.56
CA ASP A 323 -39.18 10.79 -8.76
C ASP A 323 -38.44 10.10 -7.60
N LEU A 324 -38.58 10.66 -6.39
CA LEU A 324 -37.93 10.13 -5.19
C LEU A 324 -38.52 8.76 -4.79
N ALA A 325 -39.83 8.54 -5.00
CA ALA A 325 -40.46 7.26 -4.68
C ALA A 325 -39.89 6.14 -5.60
N ASN A 326 -39.70 6.46 -6.88
CA ASN A 326 -39.04 5.53 -7.80
C ASN A 326 -37.56 5.32 -7.41
N ALA A 327 -36.86 6.36 -6.93
CA ALA A 327 -35.48 6.24 -6.49
C ALA A 327 -35.37 5.32 -5.26
N GLU A 328 -36.27 5.48 -4.29
CA GLU A 328 -36.36 4.61 -3.11
C GLU A 328 -36.65 3.16 -3.52
N ALA A 329 -37.63 2.94 -4.41
CA ALA A 329 -37.96 1.61 -4.89
C ALA A 329 -36.78 0.92 -5.57
N VAL A 330 -36.02 1.63 -6.45
CA VAL A 330 -34.83 1.09 -7.13
C VAL A 330 -33.72 0.75 -6.13
N LEU A 331 -33.47 1.61 -5.15
CA LEU A 331 -32.46 1.36 -4.13
C LEU A 331 -32.81 0.16 -3.24
N ASN A 332 -34.10 -0.01 -2.93
CA ASN A 332 -34.59 -1.15 -2.13
C ASN A 332 -34.61 -2.45 -2.93
N GLU A 333 -34.89 -2.39 -4.24
CA GLU A 333 -34.83 -3.54 -5.14
C GLU A 333 -33.39 -4.03 -5.34
N ASP A 334 -32.43 -3.11 -5.55
CA ASP A 334 -31.04 -3.44 -5.91
C ASP A 334 -30.17 -3.75 -4.68
N HIS A 335 -30.54 -3.29 -3.46
CA HIS A 335 -29.72 -3.40 -2.24
C HIS A 335 -30.54 -3.81 -1.02
N PHE A 336 -30.07 -4.84 -0.34
CA PHE A 336 -30.65 -5.28 0.94
C PHE A 336 -30.02 -4.52 2.11
N GLY A 337 -30.81 -4.08 3.07
CA GLY A 337 -30.32 -3.31 4.22
C GLY A 337 -29.81 -1.91 3.81
N LEU A 338 -28.80 -1.42 4.52
CA LEU A 338 -28.16 -0.11 4.28
C LEU A 338 -29.15 1.09 4.39
N GLU A 339 -30.16 1.00 5.28
CA GLU A 339 -31.24 2.00 5.37
C GLU A 339 -30.71 3.43 5.53
N LYS A 340 -29.79 3.67 6.48
CA LYS A 340 -29.18 4.99 6.69
C LYS A 340 -28.44 5.52 5.44
N VAL A 341 -27.79 4.64 4.67
CA VAL A 341 -27.07 5.01 3.45
C VAL A 341 -28.07 5.41 2.36
N LYS A 342 -29.16 4.64 2.22
CA LYS A 342 -30.23 4.93 1.28
C LYS A 342 -30.93 6.24 1.61
N ASP A 343 -31.26 6.47 2.87
CA ASP A 343 -31.89 7.72 3.34
C ASP A 343 -31.01 8.93 3.01
N ARG A 344 -29.72 8.85 3.28
CA ARG A 344 -28.78 9.92 2.94
C ARG A 344 -28.67 10.17 1.43
N ILE A 345 -28.68 9.13 0.63
CA ILE A 345 -28.72 9.25 -0.84
C ILE A 345 -30.03 9.92 -1.28
N LEU A 346 -31.15 9.53 -0.70
CA LEU A 346 -32.48 10.12 -1.01
C LEU A 346 -32.56 11.60 -0.57
N GLU A 347 -32.04 11.95 0.61
CA GLU A 347 -31.90 13.34 1.06
C GLU A 347 -31.11 14.18 0.05
N TYR A 348 -29.95 13.65 -0.38
CA TYR A 348 -29.11 14.31 -1.40
C TYR A 348 -29.86 14.51 -2.73
N LEU A 349 -30.56 13.48 -3.21
CA LEU A 349 -31.35 13.56 -4.42
C LEU A 349 -32.53 14.55 -4.28
N ALA A 350 -33.15 14.64 -3.10
CA ALA A 350 -34.23 15.59 -2.80
C ALA A 350 -33.75 17.05 -2.87
N VAL A 351 -32.55 17.32 -2.35
CA VAL A 351 -31.95 18.67 -2.46
C VAL A 351 -31.65 19.01 -3.91
N GLN A 352 -31.10 18.04 -4.69
CA GLN A 352 -30.82 18.24 -6.11
C GLN A 352 -32.05 18.58 -6.94
N GLN A 353 -33.25 18.15 -6.53
CA GLN A 353 -34.51 18.49 -7.23
C GLN A 353 -34.94 19.94 -7.04
N ARG A 354 -34.54 20.58 -5.95
CA ARG A 354 -34.99 21.93 -5.58
C ARG A 354 -34.03 23.05 -6.02
N VAL A 355 -32.78 22.69 -6.35
CA VAL A 355 -31.73 23.68 -6.66
C VAL A 355 -31.27 23.46 -8.10
N ASP A 356 -31.40 24.51 -8.96
CA ASP A 356 -31.01 24.46 -10.36
C ASP A 356 -29.51 24.25 -10.59
N LYS A 357 -28.67 24.71 -9.67
CA LYS A 357 -27.22 24.46 -9.65
C LYS A 357 -26.81 23.95 -8.29
N VAL A 358 -26.41 22.68 -8.27
CA VAL A 358 -26.03 22.00 -7.04
C VAL A 358 -24.65 22.47 -6.61
N LYS A 359 -24.59 23.25 -5.54
CA LYS A 359 -23.36 23.52 -4.76
C LYS A 359 -23.20 22.51 -3.60
N ALA A 360 -23.83 21.34 -3.72
CA ALA A 360 -23.77 20.33 -2.65
C ALA A 360 -22.42 19.61 -2.67
N PRO A 361 -21.92 19.22 -1.50
CA PRO A 361 -20.73 18.39 -1.41
C PRO A 361 -20.94 17.06 -2.16
N ILE A 362 -19.85 16.46 -2.63
CA ILE A 362 -19.87 15.23 -3.43
C ILE A 362 -20.08 14.04 -2.50
N LEU A 363 -20.97 13.13 -2.86
CA LEU A 363 -21.16 11.91 -2.09
C LEU A 363 -19.91 11.02 -2.15
N CYS A 364 -19.33 10.71 -1.00
CA CYS A 364 -18.21 9.79 -0.87
C CYS A 364 -18.62 8.55 -0.06
N LEU A 365 -18.68 7.40 -0.72
CA LEU A 365 -19.05 6.12 -0.10
C LEU A 365 -17.77 5.46 0.44
N VAL A 366 -17.59 5.46 1.76
CA VAL A 366 -16.41 4.90 2.42
C VAL A 366 -16.77 3.61 3.15
N GLY A 367 -16.00 2.55 2.95
CA GLY A 367 -16.22 1.29 3.65
C GLY A 367 -15.38 0.14 3.08
N PRO A 368 -15.41 -1.03 3.71
CA PRO A 368 -14.60 -2.16 3.30
C PRO A 368 -14.94 -2.65 1.89
N PRO A 369 -14.03 -3.41 1.26
CA PRO A 369 -14.28 -3.95 -0.08
C PRO A 369 -15.47 -4.93 -0.08
N GLY A 370 -16.28 -4.86 -1.14
CA GLY A 370 -17.40 -5.80 -1.34
C GLY A 370 -18.71 -5.46 -0.62
N VAL A 371 -18.84 -4.26 -0.01
CA VAL A 371 -20.09 -3.80 0.62
C VAL A 371 -21.05 -3.10 -0.34
N GLY A 372 -20.79 -3.12 -1.65
CA GLY A 372 -21.74 -2.60 -2.64
C GLY A 372 -21.55 -1.13 -3.03
N LYS A 373 -20.45 -0.46 -2.67
CA LYS A 373 -20.19 0.95 -3.01
C LYS A 373 -20.38 1.27 -4.49
N THR A 374 -19.75 0.49 -5.36
CA THR A 374 -19.81 0.68 -6.82
C THR A 374 -21.21 0.38 -7.37
N SER A 375 -21.90 -0.62 -6.84
CA SER A 375 -23.28 -0.95 -7.23
C SER A 375 -24.29 0.10 -6.77
N LEU A 376 -24.08 0.72 -5.59
CA LEU A 376 -24.90 1.85 -5.15
C LEU A 376 -24.83 3.01 -6.14
N GLY A 377 -23.63 3.35 -6.63
CA GLY A 377 -23.47 4.36 -7.69
C GLY A 377 -24.22 4.01 -8.98
N GLN A 378 -24.24 2.73 -9.37
CA GLN A 378 -25.02 2.26 -10.52
C GLN A 378 -26.52 2.41 -10.30
N SER A 379 -27.03 2.06 -9.10
CA SER A 379 -28.45 2.16 -8.75
C SER A 379 -28.91 3.61 -8.65
N VAL A 380 -28.08 4.52 -8.17
CA VAL A 380 -28.34 5.96 -8.21
C VAL A 380 -28.45 6.47 -9.64
N ALA A 381 -27.55 6.00 -10.54
CA ALA A 381 -27.64 6.35 -11.97
C ALA A 381 -28.93 5.82 -12.61
N LYS A 382 -29.32 4.57 -12.32
CA LYS A 382 -30.57 3.93 -12.75
C LYS A 382 -31.80 4.71 -12.26
N ALA A 383 -31.81 5.06 -10.98
CA ALA A 383 -32.90 5.79 -10.33
C ALA A 383 -33.10 7.18 -10.93
N THR A 384 -32.00 7.91 -11.18
CA THR A 384 -32.05 9.28 -11.74
C THR A 384 -32.15 9.31 -13.27
N GLY A 385 -32.04 8.16 -13.94
CA GLY A 385 -32.05 8.08 -15.41
C GLY A 385 -30.79 8.65 -16.06
N ARG A 386 -29.70 8.86 -15.28
CA ARG A 386 -28.41 9.32 -15.79
C ARG A 386 -27.61 8.14 -16.39
N LYS A 387 -26.81 8.41 -17.38
CA LYS A 387 -25.83 7.42 -17.85
C LYS A 387 -24.75 7.22 -16.79
N TYR A 388 -24.34 6.00 -16.57
CA TYR A 388 -23.32 5.63 -15.62
C TYR A 388 -21.93 5.58 -16.27
N VAL A 389 -20.96 6.24 -15.66
CA VAL A 389 -19.55 6.24 -16.05
C VAL A 389 -18.72 5.91 -14.82
N ARG A 390 -17.74 5.02 -14.95
CA ARG A 390 -16.79 4.68 -13.88
C ARG A 390 -15.38 5.01 -14.31
N MET A 391 -14.66 5.71 -13.46
CA MET A 391 -13.22 5.97 -13.58
C MET A 391 -12.52 5.46 -12.32
N ALA A 392 -11.60 4.50 -12.50
CA ALA A 392 -10.77 4.02 -11.41
C ALA A 392 -9.59 4.99 -11.22
N LEU A 393 -9.44 5.50 -10.01
CA LEU A 393 -8.37 6.42 -9.62
C LEU A 393 -7.17 5.67 -9.03
N GLY A 394 -7.36 4.42 -8.61
CA GLY A 394 -6.31 3.60 -8.03
C GLY A 394 -5.12 3.41 -8.98
N GLY A 395 -3.94 3.84 -8.53
CA GLY A 395 -2.70 3.76 -9.30
C GLY A 395 -2.42 4.94 -10.23
N MET A 396 -3.30 5.94 -10.30
CA MET A 396 -3.00 7.20 -11.00
C MET A 396 -1.95 7.99 -10.23
N ARG A 397 -0.94 8.50 -10.94
CA ARG A 397 0.17 9.27 -10.38
C ARG A 397 0.47 10.55 -11.16
N ASP A 398 -0.04 10.66 -12.38
CA ASP A 398 0.22 11.77 -13.29
C ASP A 398 -1.05 12.61 -13.48
N GLU A 399 -0.95 13.91 -13.26
CA GLU A 399 -2.01 14.88 -13.50
C GLU A 399 -2.52 14.83 -14.95
N ALA A 400 -1.62 14.52 -15.88
CA ALA A 400 -1.96 14.41 -17.29
C ALA A 400 -2.98 13.29 -17.60
N GLU A 401 -3.12 12.29 -16.73
CA GLU A 401 -4.18 11.28 -16.88
C GLU A 401 -5.58 11.90 -16.72
N ILE A 402 -5.72 12.95 -15.90
CA ILE A 402 -6.99 13.65 -15.64
C ILE A 402 -7.21 14.76 -16.65
N ARG A 403 -6.20 15.63 -16.84
CA ARG A 403 -6.25 16.83 -17.67
C ARG A 403 -5.77 16.64 -19.10
N GLY A 404 -5.29 15.46 -19.49
CA GLY A 404 -4.74 15.22 -20.82
C GLY A 404 -3.31 15.74 -21.02
N HIS A 405 -2.69 15.33 -22.10
CA HIS A 405 -1.36 15.77 -22.52
C HIS A 405 -1.45 16.91 -23.52
N ARG A 406 -0.51 17.84 -23.48
CA ARG A 406 -0.43 18.90 -24.49
C ARG A 406 -0.29 18.27 -25.87
N ARG A 407 -1.09 18.73 -26.83
CA ARG A 407 -1.20 18.17 -28.20
C ARG A 407 0.09 18.25 -29.04
N THR A 408 1.11 18.99 -28.59
CA THR A 408 2.41 19.07 -29.23
C THR A 408 3.20 17.76 -29.21
N TYR A 409 2.82 16.82 -28.33
CA TYR A 409 3.48 15.51 -28.21
C TYR A 409 2.81 14.47 -29.11
N ILE A 410 3.62 13.68 -29.83
CA ILE A 410 3.11 12.55 -30.62
C ILE A 410 2.46 11.52 -29.67
N GLY A 411 1.20 11.19 -29.95
CA GLY A 411 0.43 10.29 -29.09
C GLY A 411 -0.32 10.99 -27.94
N ALA A 412 -0.35 12.32 -27.91
CA ALA A 412 -1.16 13.08 -26.97
C ALA A 412 -2.64 12.69 -27.07
N MET A 413 -3.31 12.61 -25.92
CA MET A 413 -4.74 12.28 -25.80
C MET A 413 -5.39 13.19 -24.76
N PRO A 414 -6.71 13.43 -24.88
CA PRO A 414 -7.47 14.13 -23.85
C PRO A 414 -7.44 13.34 -22.53
N GLY A 415 -7.69 14.04 -21.43
CA GLY A 415 -7.76 13.43 -20.11
C GLY A 415 -8.88 12.40 -19.99
N LYS A 416 -8.73 11.47 -19.04
CA LYS A 416 -9.72 10.39 -18.81
C LYS A 416 -11.12 10.90 -18.49
N VAL A 417 -11.24 12.12 -17.93
CA VAL A 417 -12.54 12.75 -17.66
C VAL A 417 -13.29 13.00 -18.97
N LEU A 418 -12.68 13.71 -19.92
CA LEU A 418 -13.30 14.01 -21.21
C LEU A 418 -13.47 12.76 -22.10
N GLN A 419 -12.51 11.84 -22.08
CA GLN A 419 -12.66 10.54 -22.77
C GLN A 419 -13.87 9.77 -22.27
N SER A 420 -14.09 9.77 -20.95
CA SER A 420 -15.22 9.07 -20.33
C SER A 420 -16.56 9.73 -20.68
N LEU A 421 -16.60 11.06 -20.73
CA LEU A 421 -17.78 11.82 -21.18
C LEU A 421 -18.10 11.55 -22.65
N THR A 422 -17.08 11.47 -23.50
CA THR A 422 -17.24 11.09 -24.91
C THR A 422 -17.86 9.70 -25.04
N LYS A 423 -17.37 8.71 -24.27
CA LYS A 423 -17.96 7.35 -24.23
C LYS A 423 -19.40 7.34 -23.71
N ALA A 424 -19.71 8.15 -22.73
CA ALA A 424 -21.08 8.32 -22.24
C ALA A 424 -22.01 8.95 -23.27
N GLY A 425 -21.47 9.84 -24.12
CA GLY A 425 -22.22 10.58 -25.14
C GLY A 425 -23.26 11.54 -24.58
N THR A 426 -23.15 11.91 -23.29
CA THR A 426 -24.05 12.85 -22.60
C THR A 426 -23.26 13.73 -21.65
N ARG A 427 -23.71 14.98 -21.49
CA ARG A 427 -23.06 15.97 -20.64
C ARG A 427 -23.36 15.79 -19.16
N ASN A 428 -24.45 15.11 -18.81
CA ASN A 428 -24.96 14.98 -17.43
C ASN A 428 -24.96 13.53 -16.90
N PRO A 429 -23.89 12.73 -17.09
CA PRO A 429 -23.84 11.37 -16.53
C PRO A 429 -23.69 11.42 -15.02
N LEU A 430 -23.89 10.27 -14.36
CA LEU A 430 -23.33 10.00 -13.06
C LEU A 430 -21.91 9.47 -13.26
N PHE A 431 -20.93 10.14 -12.67
CA PHE A 431 -19.51 9.84 -12.79
C PHE A 431 -18.99 9.28 -11.47
N LEU A 432 -18.74 7.98 -11.45
CA LEU A 432 -18.20 7.31 -10.28
C LEU A 432 -16.68 7.34 -10.29
N LEU A 433 -16.09 7.98 -9.30
CA LEU A 433 -14.66 8.02 -9.02
C LEU A 433 -14.33 6.91 -8.03
N ASP A 434 -13.76 5.82 -8.51
CA ASP A 434 -13.56 4.62 -7.71
C ASP A 434 -12.15 4.54 -7.15
N GLU A 435 -12.02 4.15 -5.86
CA GLU A 435 -10.76 3.99 -5.13
C GLU A 435 -9.95 5.31 -4.99
N ILE A 436 -10.60 6.38 -4.52
CA ILE A 436 -9.95 7.69 -4.36
C ILE A 436 -8.84 7.69 -3.29
N ASP A 437 -8.88 6.77 -2.33
CA ASP A 437 -7.85 6.57 -1.31
C ASP A 437 -6.54 5.98 -1.84
N LYS A 438 -6.53 5.52 -3.08
CA LYS A 438 -5.36 4.94 -3.74
C LYS A 438 -4.69 5.90 -4.75
N LEU A 439 -5.03 7.17 -4.70
CA LEU A 439 -4.31 8.20 -5.44
C LEU A 439 -2.89 8.31 -4.89
N GLY A 440 -1.90 8.26 -5.78
CA GLY A 440 -0.50 8.46 -5.44
C GLY A 440 -0.01 9.82 -5.91
N THR A 441 0.88 10.45 -5.14
CA THR A 441 1.66 11.60 -5.58
C THR A 441 3.02 11.13 -6.08
N ASP A 442 3.50 11.68 -7.20
CA ASP A 442 4.82 11.40 -7.77
C ASP A 442 5.45 12.73 -8.20
N PHE A 443 6.76 12.72 -8.50
CA PHE A 443 7.48 13.87 -9.05
C PHE A 443 6.91 14.39 -10.39
N ARG A 444 5.99 13.67 -11.01
CA ARG A 444 5.32 14.04 -12.28
C ARG A 444 4.08 14.90 -12.10
N GLY A 445 3.61 15.10 -10.88
CA GLY A 445 2.44 15.91 -10.58
C GLY A 445 1.59 15.36 -9.44
N ASP A 446 0.57 16.11 -9.08
CA ASP A 446 -0.40 15.73 -8.07
C ASP A 446 -1.80 15.58 -8.70
N PRO A 447 -2.27 14.34 -8.95
CA PRO A 447 -3.62 14.11 -9.48
C PRO A 447 -4.72 14.66 -8.58
N SER A 448 -4.46 14.81 -7.27
CA SER A 448 -5.44 15.36 -6.33
C SER A 448 -5.75 16.81 -6.64
N SER A 449 -4.75 17.59 -7.05
CA SER A 449 -4.93 18.98 -7.47
C SER A 449 -5.79 19.11 -8.73
N ALA A 450 -5.60 18.23 -9.71
CA ALA A 450 -6.46 18.17 -10.90
C ALA A 450 -7.91 17.77 -10.54
N LEU A 451 -8.09 16.83 -9.62
CA LEU A 451 -9.41 16.44 -9.15
C LEU A 451 -10.12 17.56 -8.38
N LEU A 452 -9.39 18.41 -7.66
CA LEU A 452 -10.01 19.57 -6.98
C LEU A 452 -10.73 20.47 -7.98
N GLU A 453 -10.13 20.74 -9.15
CA GLU A 453 -10.79 21.53 -10.19
C GLU A 453 -12.02 20.82 -10.77
N VAL A 454 -11.94 19.52 -10.98
CA VAL A 454 -13.08 18.72 -11.48
C VAL A 454 -14.24 18.71 -10.49
N LEU A 455 -13.93 18.62 -9.18
CA LEU A 455 -14.90 18.39 -8.11
C LEU A 455 -15.43 19.68 -7.48
N ASP A 456 -14.72 20.79 -7.62
CA ASP A 456 -15.12 22.08 -7.06
C ASP A 456 -16.26 22.69 -7.89
N PRO A 457 -17.49 22.87 -7.34
CA PRO A 457 -18.62 23.47 -8.06
C PRO A 457 -18.37 24.91 -8.54
N GLU A 458 -17.39 25.61 -7.97
CA GLU A 458 -17.03 26.97 -8.38
C GLU A 458 -16.09 27.00 -9.58
N GLN A 459 -15.31 25.94 -9.81
CA GLN A 459 -14.29 25.85 -10.85
C GLN A 459 -14.68 24.89 -11.99
N ASN A 460 -15.49 23.85 -11.70
CA ASN A 460 -15.79 22.77 -12.66
C ASN A 460 -16.57 23.21 -13.91
N ASN A 461 -17.17 24.42 -13.88
CA ASN A 461 -17.84 25.01 -15.06
C ASN A 461 -16.85 25.46 -16.14
N LYS A 462 -15.55 25.54 -15.81
CA LYS A 462 -14.46 25.92 -16.72
C LYS A 462 -13.30 24.91 -16.63
N PHE A 463 -13.63 23.64 -16.66
CA PHE A 463 -12.59 22.61 -16.63
C PHE A 463 -11.70 22.67 -17.87
N GLY A 464 -10.40 22.89 -17.65
CA GLY A 464 -9.38 23.00 -18.71
C GLY A 464 -8.65 21.68 -18.95
N ASP A 465 -8.87 21.07 -20.11
CA ASP A 465 -8.08 19.93 -20.58
C ASP A 465 -6.95 20.40 -21.48
N HIS A 466 -5.73 19.94 -21.20
CA HIS A 466 -4.52 20.38 -21.91
C HIS A 466 -4.47 19.95 -23.39
N TYR A 467 -5.19 18.87 -23.76
CA TYR A 467 -5.30 18.43 -25.14
C TYR A 467 -6.34 19.23 -25.89
N VAL A 468 -7.52 19.42 -25.28
CA VAL A 468 -8.66 20.09 -25.87
C VAL A 468 -8.44 21.61 -25.93
N GLU A 469 -7.76 22.17 -24.90
CA GLU A 469 -7.43 23.60 -24.76
C GLU A 469 -8.66 24.54 -24.90
N VAL A 470 -9.84 24.06 -24.54
CA VAL A 470 -11.10 24.79 -24.46
C VAL A 470 -11.81 24.35 -23.19
N ASP A 471 -12.39 25.32 -22.48
CA ASP A 471 -13.11 25.05 -21.25
C ASP A 471 -14.32 24.13 -21.51
N PHE A 472 -14.45 23.10 -20.69
CA PHE A 472 -15.60 22.21 -20.70
C PHE A 472 -16.38 22.32 -19.38
N ASP A 473 -17.69 22.55 -19.49
CA ASP A 473 -18.55 22.72 -18.32
C ASP A 473 -18.99 21.35 -17.76
N LEU A 474 -18.45 20.99 -16.57
CA LEU A 474 -18.77 19.78 -15.83
C LEU A 474 -19.88 19.95 -14.79
N SER A 475 -20.51 21.13 -14.68
CA SER A 475 -21.51 21.45 -13.65
C SER A 475 -22.76 20.58 -13.69
N ASP A 476 -23.08 19.96 -14.81
CA ASP A 476 -24.21 19.04 -14.96
C ASP A 476 -23.89 17.58 -14.59
N VAL A 477 -22.60 17.27 -14.38
CA VAL A 477 -22.15 15.92 -14.01
C VAL A 477 -22.42 15.66 -12.53
N MET A 478 -22.99 14.52 -12.22
CA MET A 478 -23.16 14.08 -10.84
C MET A 478 -21.94 13.24 -10.47
N PHE A 479 -21.05 13.76 -9.64
CA PHE A 479 -19.90 13.01 -9.14
C PHE A 479 -20.25 12.22 -7.87
N VAL A 480 -19.80 10.98 -7.81
CA VAL A 480 -19.86 10.12 -6.63
C VAL A 480 -18.49 9.50 -6.47
N ALA A 481 -17.91 9.55 -5.28
CA ALA A 481 -16.62 8.94 -4.99
C ALA A 481 -16.79 7.65 -4.18
N THR A 482 -15.86 6.71 -4.31
CA THR A 482 -15.75 5.56 -3.43
C THR A 482 -14.35 5.45 -2.82
N SER A 483 -14.30 5.02 -1.58
CA SER A 483 -13.05 4.79 -0.86
C SER A 483 -13.15 3.51 -0.03
N ASN A 484 -12.02 2.83 0.19
CA ASN A 484 -11.96 1.72 1.13
C ASN A 484 -11.53 2.17 2.53
N SER A 485 -10.85 3.29 2.64
CA SER A 485 -10.35 3.86 3.89
C SER A 485 -10.61 5.36 3.97
N MET A 486 -10.39 5.96 5.14
CA MET A 486 -10.44 7.42 5.32
C MET A 486 -9.16 8.13 4.89
N ASN A 487 -8.20 7.42 4.31
CA ASN A 487 -6.94 7.99 3.84
C ASN A 487 -7.14 8.74 2.49
N ILE A 488 -7.94 9.79 2.55
CA ILE A 488 -8.26 10.68 1.42
C ILE A 488 -7.51 12.00 1.67
N PRO A 489 -6.91 12.61 0.63
CA PRO A 489 -6.30 13.93 0.78
C PRO A 489 -7.26 14.94 1.43
N PRO A 490 -6.84 15.68 2.49
CA PRO A 490 -7.74 16.55 3.25
C PRO A 490 -8.49 17.57 2.38
N ALA A 491 -7.81 18.14 1.39
CA ALA A 491 -8.41 19.12 0.49
C ALA A 491 -9.58 18.55 -0.35
N LEU A 492 -9.54 17.26 -0.69
CA LEU A 492 -10.64 16.57 -1.36
C LEU A 492 -11.74 16.22 -0.36
N LEU A 493 -11.36 15.79 0.85
CA LEU A 493 -12.30 15.40 1.90
C LEU A 493 -13.22 16.55 2.30
N ASP A 494 -12.71 17.78 2.39
CA ASP A 494 -13.48 18.98 2.71
C ASP A 494 -14.62 19.26 1.69
N ARG A 495 -14.56 18.72 0.49
CA ARG A 495 -15.56 18.85 -0.56
C ARG A 495 -16.51 17.66 -0.64
N MET A 496 -16.35 16.69 0.25
CA MET A 496 -17.08 15.42 0.22
C MET A 496 -18.00 15.26 1.41
N GLU A 497 -19.19 14.79 1.16
CA GLU A 497 -20.08 14.25 2.19
C GLU A 497 -19.79 12.76 2.34
N VAL A 498 -19.15 12.39 3.46
CA VAL A 498 -18.75 11.01 3.72
C VAL A 498 -19.91 10.20 4.25
N ILE A 499 -20.31 9.17 3.51
CA ILE A 499 -21.27 8.16 3.93
C ILE A 499 -20.52 6.86 4.23
N ARG A 500 -20.49 6.47 5.50
CA ARG A 500 -19.80 5.26 5.94
C ARG A 500 -20.69 4.02 5.75
N LEU A 501 -20.18 3.05 5.03
CA LEU A 501 -20.76 1.73 4.87
C LEU A 501 -20.04 0.76 5.81
N SER A 502 -20.77 0.18 6.75
CA SER A 502 -20.27 -0.90 7.59
C SER A 502 -20.26 -2.23 6.84
N GLY A 503 -19.58 -3.22 7.40
CA GLY A 503 -19.67 -4.60 6.93
C GLY A 503 -21.09 -5.18 7.15
N TYR A 504 -21.41 -6.23 6.39
CA TYR A 504 -22.68 -6.94 6.51
C TYR A 504 -22.66 -7.97 7.64
N THR A 505 -23.81 -8.13 8.30
CA THR A 505 -24.06 -9.22 9.23
C THR A 505 -24.14 -10.55 8.48
N GLU A 506 -24.10 -11.67 9.20
CA GLU A 506 -24.26 -13.00 8.61
C GLU A 506 -25.60 -13.12 7.91
N ASP A 507 -26.70 -12.68 8.56
CA ASP A 507 -28.04 -12.74 8.01
C ASP A 507 -28.21 -11.84 6.78
N GLU A 508 -27.62 -10.64 6.81
CA GLU A 508 -27.59 -9.77 5.63
C GLU A 508 -26.82 -10.43 4.47
N LYS A 509 -25.67 -11.06 4.74
CA LYS A 509 -24.90 -11.79 3.70
C LYS A 509 -25.67 -12.94 3.09
N VAL A 510 -26.40 -13.71 3.90
CA VAL A 510 -27.26 -14.80 3.43
C VAL A 510 -28.39 -14.26 2.56
N ASN A 511 -29.08 -13.20 3.00
CA ASN A 511 -30.13 -12.56 2.21
C ASN A 511 -29.60 -11.98 0.89
N ILE A 512 -28.43 -11.31 0.92
CA ILE A 512 -27.77 -10.79 -0.28
C ILE A 512 -27.38 -11.94 -1.21
N ALA A 513 -26.88 -13.04 -0.66
CA ALA A 513 -26.54 -14.22 -1.46
C ALA A 513 -27.74 -14.80 -2.19
N GLN A 514 -28.86 -14.99 -1.49
CA GLN A 514 -30.09 -15.56 -2.06
C GLN A 514 -30.72 -14.64 -3.11
N ARG A 515 -30.86 -13.34 -2.78
CA ARG A 515 -31.64 -12.40 -3.62
C ARG A 515 -30.85 -11.89 -4.83
N TYR A 516 -29.53 -11.69 -4.68
CA TYR A 516 -28.74 -10.99 -5.70
C TYR A 516 -27.58 -11.83 -6.26
N LEU A 517 -26.77 -12.47 -5.38
CA LEU A 517 -25.54 -13.12 -5.86
C LEU A 517 -25.85 -14.43 -6.57
N LEU A 518 -26.75 -15.26 -6.03
CA LEU A 518 -27.08 -16.55 -6.61
C LEU A 518 -27.71 -16.40 -8.00
N PRO A 519 -28.78 -15.60 -8.20
CA PRO A 519 -29.34 -15.41 -9.55
C PRO A 519 -28.32 -14.85 -10.55
N LYS A 520 -27.50 -13.89 -10.09
CA LYS A 520 -26.41 -13.31 -10.90
C LYS A 520 -25.39 -14.36 -11.31
N GLN A 521 -24.97 -15.24 -10.39
CA GLN A 521 -23.97 -16.26 -10.66
C GLN A 521 -24.52 -17.42 -11.48
N LEU A 522 -25.77 -17.78 -11.31
CA LEU A 522 -26.47 -18.75 -12.18
C LEU A 522 -26.44 -18.25 -13.63
N LYS A 523 -26.87 -17.00 -13.85
CA LYS A 523 -26.84 -16.38 -15.19
C LYS A 523 -25.43 -16.31 -15.79
N ASN A 524 -24.45 -15.87 -15.00
CA ASN A 524 -23.07 -15.68 -15.46
C ASN A 524 -22.38 -17.00 -15.81
N ASN A 525 -22.72 -18.09 -15.14
CA ASN A 525 -22.15 -19.41 -15.38
C ASN A 525 -23.03 -20.29 -16.27
N GLY A 526 -24.15 -19.77 -16.80
CA GLY A 526 -25.04 -20.51 -17.70
C GLY A 526 -25.76 -21.69 -17.05
N VAL A 527 -26.07 -21.59 -15.75
CA VAL A 527 -26.81 -22.57 -14.96
C VAL A 527 -28.29 -22.14 -14.93
N LYS A 528 -29.20 -23.05 -15.21
CA LYS A 528 -30.63 -22.79 -15.07
C LYS A 528 -31.04 -22.89 -13.61
N GLU A 529 -32.09 -22.17 -13.22
CA GLU A 529 -32.59 -22.19 -11.85
C GLU A 529 -33.09 -23.58 -11.41
N GLU A 530 -33.53 -24.39 -12.37
CA GLU A 530 -33.96 -25.77 -12.16
C GLU A 530 -32.78 -26.74 -11.98
N GLU A 531 -31.57 -26.38 -12.33
CA GLU A 531 -30.41 -27.26 -12.30
C GLU A 531 -29.64 -27.22 -10.97
N LEU A 532 -29.72 -26.11 -10.21
CA LEU A 532 -28.97 -25.91 -8.97
C LEU A 532 -29.84 -25.20 -7.92
N LEU A 533 -29.99 -25.86 -6.78
CA LEU A 533 -30.57 -25.28 -5.57
C LEU A 533 -29.51 -25.25 -4.46
N ILE A 534 -29.19 -24.09 -3.96
CA ILE A 534 -28.32 -23.92 -2.79
C ILE A 534 -29.20 -23.59 -1.59
N ALA A 535 -29.17 -24.44 -0.60
CA ALA A 535 -29.98 -24.27 0.61
C ALA A 535 -29.41 -23.15 1.50
N GLU A 536 -30.26 -22.57 2.35
CA GLU A 536 -29.86 -21.45 3.22
C GLU A 536 -28.79 -21.86 4.22
N ASP A 537 -28.86 -23.06 4.77
CA ASP A 537 -27.86 -23.65 5.66
C ASP A 537 -26.48 -23.74 4.99
N ALA A 538 -26.45 -24.13 3.70
CA ALA A 538 -25.20 -24.11 2.93
C ALA A 538 -24.64 -22.69 2.74
N LEU A 539 -25.49 -21.71 2.43
CA LEU A 539 -25.05 -20.31 2.32
C LEU A 539 -24.49 -19.79 3.64
N ARG A 540 -25.13 -20.11 4.74
CA ARG A 540 -24.69 -19.78 6.10
C ARG A 540 -23.34 -20.43 6.43
N ASP A 541 -23.16 -21.70 6.07
CA ASP A 541 -21.89 -22.40 6.23
C ASP A 541 -20.79 -21.83 5.31
N ILE A 542 -21.12 -21.38 4.10
CA ILE A 542 -20.16 -20.68 3.23
C ILE A 542 -19.67 -19.39 3.90
N VAL A 543 -20.59 -18.59 4.43
CA VAL A 543 -20.26 -17.35 5.14
C VAL A 543 -19.36 -17.64 6.34
N ARG A 544 -19.66 -18.68 7.12
CA ARG A 544 -18.93 -19.03 8.34
C ARG A 544 -17.57 -19.66 8.11
N TYR A 545 -17.49 -20.63 7.23
CA TYR A 545 -16.32 -21.52 7.16
C TYR A 545 -15.48 -21.38 5.90
N TYR A 546 -15.97 -20.66 4.88
CA TYR A 546 -15.25 -20.52 3.60
C TYR A 546 -14.90 -19.08 3.26
N THR A 547 -15.50 -18.09 3.95
CA THR A 547 -15.23 -16.68 3.73
C THR A 547 -14.88 -15.96 5.03
N ARG A 548 -13.98 -14.98 4.95
CA ARG A 548 -13.62 -14.07 6.05
C ARG A 548 -13.47 -12.69 5.45
N GLU A 549 -14.58 -11.95 5.40
CA GLU A 549 -14.64 -10.62 4.79
C GLU A 549 -15.78 -9.79 5.38
N ALA A 550 -15.64 -8.46 5.38
CA ALA A 550 -16.72 -7.56 5.78
C ALA A 550 -17.86 -7.50 4.74
N GLY A 551 -17.51 -7.56 3.45
CA GLY A 551 -18.45 -7.56 2.33
C GLY A 551 -18.90 -8.95 1.88
N VAL A 552 -19.20 -9.08 0.58
CA VAL A 552 -19.71 -10.32 -0.04
C VAL A 552 -18.91 -10.76 -1.29
N ARG A 553 -17.72 -10.21 -1.53
CA ARG A 553 -16.93 -10.49 -2.74
C ARG A 553 -16.37 -11.92 -2.76
N SER A 554 -15.89 -12.43 -1.63
CA SER A 554 -15.42 -13.80 -1.51
C SER A 554 -16.58 -14.78 -1.51
N LEU A 555 -17.71 -14.42 -0.88
CA LEU A 555 -18.97 -15.18 -0.92
C LEU A 555 -19.44 -15.37 -2.38
N GLU A 556 -19.42 -14.30 -3.17
CA GLU A 556 -19.76 -14.36 -4.61
C GLU A 556 -18.82 -15.30 -5.37
N ARG A 557 -17.52 -15.30 -5.05
CA ARG A 557 -16.52 -16.20 -5.68
C ARG A 557 -16.76 -17.67 -5.32
N GLU A 558 -17.09 -17.97 -4.06
CA GLU A 558 -17.35 -19.34 -3.65
C GLU A 558 -18.68 -19.85 -4.26
N ILE A 559 -19.73 -19.03 -4.33
CA ILE A 559 -20.97 -19.37 -5.06
C ILE A 559 -20.65 -19.65 -6.56
N SER A 560 -19.88 -18.79 -7.21
CA SER A 560 -19.45 -19.00 -8.60
C SER A 560 -18.65 -20.30 -8.77
N LYS A 561 -17.83 -20.69 -7.78
CA LYS A 561 -17.09 -21.95 -7.78
C LYS A 561 -18.03 -23.16 -7.72
N ILE A 562 -19.09 -23.10 -6.92
CA ILE A 562 -20.13 -24.14 -6.89
C ILE A 562 -20.78 -24.24 -8.25
N CYS A 563 -21.26 -23.13 -8.82
CA CYS A 563 -21.88 -23.11 -10.14
C CYS A 563 -20.98 -23.75 -11.22
N ARG A 564 -19.69 -23.39 -11.27
CA ARG A 564 -18.75 -23.98 -12.22
C ARG A 564 -18.55 -25.47 -12.03
N LYS A 565 -18.49 -25.96 -10.79
CA LYS A 565 -18.38 -27.41 -10.52
C LYS A 565 -19.63 -28.17 -10.93
N VAL A 566 -20.81 -27.58 -10.70
CA VAL A 566 -22.09 -28.15 -11.13
C VAL A 566 -22.16 -28.23 -12.66
N VAL A 567 -21.82 -27.14 -13.38
CA VAL A 567 -21.77 -27.15 -14.85
C VAL A 567 -20.83 -28.24 -15.36
N LYS A 568 -19.62 -28.34 -14.79
CA LYS A 568 -18.67 -29.40 -15.12
C LYS A 568 -19.27 -30.80 -14.87
N GLY A 569 -19.95 -31.00 -13.74
CA GLY A 569 -20.58 -32.29 -13.40
C GLY A 569 -21.73 -32.68 -14.34
N LEU A 570 -22.58 -31.73 -14.71
CA LEU A 570 -23.66 -31.91 -15.68
C LEU A 570 -23.12 -32.22 -17.07
N GLN A 571 -22.15 -31.48 -17.57
CA GLN A 571 -21.52 -31.67 -18.85
C GLN A 571 -20.82 -33.05 -18.96
N LEU A 572 -20.19 -33.50 -17.89
CA LEU A 572 -19.56 -34.83 -17.83
C LEU A 572 -20.57 -35.95 -17.51
N LYS A 573 -21.88 -35.67 -17.44
CA LYS A 573 -22.96 -36.60 -17.07
C LYS A 573 -22.70 -37.32 -15.72
N LYS A 574 -21.96 -36.69 -14.80
CA LYS A 574 -21.69 -37.21 -13.46
C LYS A 574 -22.74 -36.74 -12.42
N LEU A 575 -23.48 -35.71 -12.76
CA LEU A 575 -24.57 -35.16 -11.95
C LEU A 575 -25.85 -35.20 -12.75
N GLN A 576 -26.98 -35.42 -12.08
CA GLN A 576 -28.32 -35.27 -12.67
C GLN A 576 -28.83 -33.84 -12.47
N PRO A 577 -29.74 -33.34 -13.31
CA PRO A 577 -30.43 -32.06 -13.06
C PRO A 577 -31.07 -32.01 -11.68
N LEU A 578 -31.21 -30.83 -11.12
CA LEU A 578 -31.65 -30.55 -9.75
C LEU A 578 -30.60 -30.95 -8.67
N VAL A 579 -29.40 -30.43 -8.83
CA VAL A 579 -28.36 -30.57 -7.83
C VAL A 579 -28.72 -29.75 -6.59
N LYS A 580 -28.90 -30.41 -5.45
CA LYS A 580 -29.12 -29.74 -4.16
C LYS A 580 -27.79 -29.65 -3.41
N VAL A 581 -27.43 -28.44 -3.04
CA VAL A 581 -26.26 -28.17 -2.22
C VAL A 581 -26.74 -27.80 -0.81
N SER A 582 -26.37 -28.62 0.18
CA SER A 582 -26.65 -28.43 1.59
C SER A 582 -25.35 -28.30 2.38
N ALA A 583 -25.43 -27.98 3.67
CA ALA A 583 -24.25 -27.92 4.55
C ALA A 583 -23.46 -29.25 4.59
N GLU A 584 -24.13 -30.40 4.42
CA GLU A 584 -23.53 -31.72 4.48
C GLU A 584 -22.61 -32.04 3.29
N ASN A 585 -23.04 -31.67 2.07
CA ASN A 585 -22.32 -31.95 0.83
C ASN A 585 -21.47 -30.78 0.31
N LEU A 586 -21.39 -29.70 1.07
CA LEU A 586 -20.66 -28.48 0.69
C LEU A 586 -19.16 -28.74 0.47
N ASN A 587 -18.58 -29.68 1.21
CA ASN A 587 -17.18 -30.10 1.07
C ASN A 587 -16.84 -30.64 -0.33
N ASP A 588 -17.79 -31.29 -1.02
CA ASP A 588 -17.57 -31.83 -2.37
C ASP A 588 -17.34 -30.70 -3.39
N TYR A 589 -17.97 -29.54 -3.14
CA TYR A 589 -17.89 -28.38 -4.02
C TYR A 589 -16.77 -27.42 -3.64
N LEU A 590 -16.57 -27.15 -2.35
CA LEU A 590 -15.63 -26.11 -1.89
C LEU A 590 -14.34 -26.68 -1.31
N GLY A 591 -14.32 -27.94 -0.91
CA GLY A 591 -13.23 -28.62 -0.22
C GLY A 591 -13.33 -28.46 1.29
N VAL A 592 -12.23 -28.72 2.00
CA VAL A 592 -12.19 -28.57 3.46
C VAL A 592 -12.49 -27.15 3.92
N ARG A 593 -13.13 -27.02 5.07
CA ARG A 593 -13.41 -25.75 5.72
C ARG A 593 -12.12 -24.96 5.91
N LYS A 594 -12.09 -23.73 5.45
CA LYS A 594 -10.90 -22.87 5.47
C LYS A 594 -10.70 -22.15 6.81
N PHE A 595 -11.82 -21.86 7.47
CA PHE A 595 -11.82 -21.09 8.70
C PHE A 595 -12.54 -21.88 9.79
N SER A 596 -12.01 -21.83 10.99
CA SER A 596 -12.70 -22.24 12.21
C SER A 596 -13.07 -20.97 12.96
N TYR A 597 -14.31 -20.84 13.41
CA TYR A 597 -14.60 -19.78 14.37
C TYR A 597 -13.96 -20.12 15.71
N CYS A 598 -13.29 -19.11 16.30
CA CYS A 598 -13.01 -19.16 17.72
C CYS A 598 -14.37 -19.24 18.44
N ARG A 599 -14.73 -20.40 18.96
CA ARG A 599 -15.83 -20.52 19.89
C ARG A 599 -15.31 -20.04 21.24
N ALA A 600 -16.14 -19.27 21.95
CA ALA A 600 -15.88 -19.03 23.36
C ALA A 600 -15.62 -20.36 24.04
N GLU A 601 -14.55 -20.45 24.82
CA GLU A 601 -14.29 -21.65 25.58
C GLU A 601 -15.43 -21.90 26.57
N GLN A 602 -15.87 -23.13 26.66
CA GLN A 602 -17.00 -23.48 27.51
C GLN A 602 -16.65 -23.52 28.99
N GLN A 603 -15.35 -23.47 29.32
CA GLN A 603 -14.85 -23.58 30.71
C GLN A 603 -14.23 -22.25 31.14
N ASN A 604 -14.53 -21.87 32.38
CA ASN A 604 -13.90 -20.72 32.99
C ASN A 604 -12.44 -21.02 33.30
N GLN A 605 -11.54 -20.12 32.86
CA GLN A 605 -10.09 -20.33 32.99
C GLN A 605 -9.42 -19.18 33.74
N VAL A 606 -8.32 -19.52 34.47
CA VAL A 606 -7.51 -18.51 35.14
C VAL A 606 -6.53 -17.90 34.14
N GLY A 607 -6.48 -16.56 34.11
CA GLY A 607 -5.56 -15.84 33.23
C GLY A 607 -5.95 -15.77 31.76
N GLN A 608 -7.11 -16.31 31.39
CA GLN A 608 -7.60 -16.27 30.02
C GLN A 608 -8.89 -15.43 29.91
N VAL A 609 -8.90 -14.48 28.96
CA VAL A 609 -9.99 -13.54 28.72
C VAL A 609 -10.31 -13.46 27.23
N VAL A 610 -11.57 -13.32 26.90
CA VAL A 610 -12.02 -13.03 25.55
C VAL A 610 -12.24 -11.54 25.39
N GLY A 611 -11.36 -10.91 24.61
CA GLY A 611 -11.54 -9.54 24.12
C GLY A 611 -12.24 -9.52 22.77
N LEU A 612 -12.63 -8.33 22.31
CA LEU A 612 -13.27 -8.10 21.02
C LEU A 612 -12.39 -7.20 20.16
N ALA A 613 -11.98 -7.71 19.01
CA ALA A 613 -11.18 -6.99 18.04
C ALA A 613 -12.01 -6.55 16.83
N TRP A 614 -11.65 -5.40 16.26
CA TRP A 614 -12.12 -4.95 14.95
C TRP A 614 -10.99 -5.12 13.94
N THR A 615 -11.33 -5.65 12.77
CA THR A 615 -10.40 -5.83 11.65
C THR A 615 -11.04 -5.33 10.35
N GLU A 616 -10.24 -5.10 9.31
CA GLU A 616 -10.76 -4.72 7.99
C GLU A 616 -11.76 -5.74 7.40
N VAL A 617 -11.75 -6.96 7.89
CA VAL A 617 -12.64 -8.03 7.45
C VAL A 617 -13.87 -8.23 8.37
N GLY A 618 -13.99 -7.44 9.41
CA GLY A 618 -15.07 -7.46 10.39
C GLY A 618 -14.58 -7.64 11.83
N GLY A 619 -15.50 -7.94 12.74
CA GLY A 619 -15.15 -8.21 14.15
C GLY A 619 -14.67 -9.66 14.35
N ASP A 620 -13.79 -9.85 15.34
CA ASP A 620 -13.25 -11.15 15.73
C ASP A 620 -13.14 -11.28 17.25
N LEU A 621 -13.11 -12.52 17.77
CA LEU A 621 -12.79 -12.80 19.17
C LEU A 621 -11.27 -12.80 19.33
N LEU A 622 -10.80 -12.11 20.37
CA LEU A 622 -9.39 -12.00 20.71
C LEU A 622 -9.14 -12.68 22.04
N THR A 623 -8.59 -13.88 22.03
CA THR A 623 -8.19 -14.55 23.26
C THR A 623 -6.91 -13.88 23.78
N ILE A 624 -6.89 -13.55 25.07
CA ILE A 624 -5.73 -12.99 25.78
C ILE A 624 -5.40 -13.95 26.91
N GLU A 625 -4.19 -14.44 26.93
CA GLU A 625 -3.68 -15.38 27.92
C GLU A 625 -2.60 -14.70 28.76
N THR A 626 -2.68 -14.88 30.06
CA THR A 626 -1.67 -14.39 31.03
C THR A 626 -1.20 -15.52 31.91
N ALA A 627 0.09 -15.78 31.90
CA ALA A 627 0.74 -16.76 32.74
C ALA A 627 1.71 -16.09 33.71
N LEU A 628 1.77 -16.60 34.92
CA LEU A 628 2.71 -16.19 35.96
C LEU A 628 3.78 -17.26 36.19
N MET A 629 5.01 -16.81 36.38
CA MET A 629 6.14 -17.65 36.71
C MET A 629 7.03 -16.98 37.77
N PRO A 630 7.82 -17.75 38.56
CA PRO A 630 8.80 -17.13 39.44
C PRO A 630 9.80 -16.29 38.64
N GLY A 631 10.12 -15.08 39.13
CA GLY A 631 10.96 -14.16 38.38
C GLY A 631 11.33 -12.91 39.13
N LYS A 632 11.53 -11.81 38.40
CA LYS A 632 11.99 -10.51 38.90
C LYS A 632 11.02 -9.39 38.58
N GLY A 633 9.76 -9.67 38.29
CA GLY A 633 8.76 -8.67 37.94
C GLY A 633 8.79 -8.25 36.47
N VAL A 634 9.41 -9.04 35.60
CA VAL A 634 9.49 -8.74 34.15
C VAL A 634 8.17 -9.10 33.46
N ILE A 635 7.72 -8.23 32.52
CA ILE A 635 6.58 -8.53 31.65
C ILE A 635 7.09 -8.88 30.26
N THR A 636 6.78 -10.09 29.83
CA THR A 636 7.00 -10.58 28.46
C THR A 636 5.70 -10.48 27.67
N ARG A 637 5.77 -10.02 26.43
CA ARG A 637 4.63 -9.82 25.53
C ARG A 637 4.88 -10.53 24.23
N THR A 638 3.93 -11.36 23.80
CA THR A 638 4.02 -12.10 22.54
C THR A 638 2.68 -12.10 21.81
N GLY A 639 2.67 -12.33 20.49
CA GLY A 639 1.49 -12.37 19.65
C GLY A 639 1.42 -11.28 18.58
N SER A 640 2.57 -10.77 18.12
CA SER A 640 2.67 -9.71 17.07
C SER A 640 1.91 -8.43 17.46
N LEU A 641 2.14 -7.95 18.67
CA LEU A 641 1.49 -6.74 19.21
C LEU A 641 2.16 -5.48 18.64
N GLY A 642 1.36 -4.55 18.13
CA GLY A 642 1.77 -3.21 17.75
C GLY A 642 2.09 -2.33 18.96
N ASP A 643 2.57 -1.13 18.73
CA ASP A 643 3.07 -0.26 19.80
C ASP A 643 1.94 0.25 20.69
N VAL A 644 0.77 0.62 20.14
CA VAL A 644 -0.40 1.03 20.91
C VAL A 644 -0.88 -0.09 21.85
N MET A 645 -0.86 -1.32 21.38
CA MET A 645 -1.26 -2.46 22.19
C MET A 645 -0.25 -2.76 23.31
N LYS A 646 1.05 -2.54 23.07
CA LYS A 646 2.11 -2.64 24.11
C LYS A 646 1.94 -1.59 25.19
N GLU A 647 1.61 -0.35 24.81
CA GLU A 647 1.29 0.74 25.75
C GLU A 647 0.06 0.39 26.60
N SER A 648 -0.95 -0.22 25.99
CA SER A 648 -2.17 -0.67 26.67
C SER A 648 -1.86 -1.74 27.75
N VAL A 649 -0.88 -2.62 27.50
CA VAL A 649 -0.38 -3.58 28.51
C VAL A 649 0.27 -2.86 29.70
N GLU A 650 1.07 -1.82 29.45
CA GLU A 650 1.72 -1.06 30.54
C GLU A 650 0.68 -0.26 31.36
N ALA A 651 -0.31 0.34 30.69
CA ALA A 651 -1.42 0.99 31.35
C ALA A 651 -2.21 0.00 32.24
N ALA A 652 -2.54 -1.16 31.70
CA ALA A 652 -3.22 -2.23 32.44
C ALA A 652 -2.41 -2.67 33.66
N ARG A 653 -1.11 -2.90 33.53
CA ARG A 653 -0.20 -3.21 34.64
C ARG A 653 -0.26 -2.16 35.74
N THR A 654 -0.19 -0.89 35.34
CA THR A 654 -0.22 0.24 36.28
C THR A 654 -1.53 0.27 37.06
N VAL A 655 -2.67 0.05 36.37
CA VAL A 655 -4.00 -0.03 37.00
C VAL A 655 -4.08 -1.17 38.01
N VAL A 656 -3.59 -2.35 37.65
CA VAL A 656 -3.58 -3.52 38.55
C VAL A 656 -2.69 -3.24 39.76
N ARG A 657 -1.49 -2.69 39.55
CA ARG A 657 -0.56 -2.40 40.66
C ARG A 657 -1.11 -1.31 41.60
N SER A 658 -1.73 -0.27 41.06
CA SER A 658 -2.33 0.78 41.87
C SER A 658 -3.50 0.30 42.74
N ARG A 659 -4.13 -0.81 42.38
CA ARG A 659 -5.26 -1.45 43.07
C ARG A 659 -4.89 -2.74 43.80
N SER A 660 -3.61 -3.08 43.89
CA SER A 660 -3.12 -4.35 44.44
C SER A 660 -3.79 -4.74 45.77
N ARG A 661 -3.87 -3.82 46.74
CA ARG A 661 -4.51 -4.06 48.04
C ARG A 661 -5.99 -4.39 47.92
N GLN A 662 -6.73 -3.60 47.10
CA GLN A 662 -8.18 -3.81 46.88
C GLN A 662 -8.46 -5.15 46.18
N LEU A 663 -7.54 -5.56 45.30
CA LEU A 663 -7.64 -6.81 44.54
C LEU A 663 -7.06 -8.02 45.30
N GLY A 664 -6.58 -7.82 46.54
CA GLY A 664 -5.99 -8.92 47.32
C GLY A 664 -4.65 -9.43 46.79
N ILE A 665 -3.92 -8.59 46.05
CA ILE A 665 -2.65 -8.96 45.42
C ILE A 665 -1.49 -8.42 46.28
N PRO A 666 -0.63 -9.26 46.84
CA PRO A 666 0.55 -8.81 47.60
C PRO A 666 1.54 -8.08 46.70
N ASP A 667 2.10 -6.95 47.18
CA ASP A 667 3.07 -6.17 46.40
C ASP A 667 4.31 -6.96 45.95
N GLU A 668 4.70 -7.97 46.76
CA GLU A 668 5.79 -8.87 46.41
C GLU A 668 5.57 -9.65 45.08
N TYR A 669 4.31 -9.82 44.67
CA TYR A 669 4.01 -10.52 43.41
C TYR A 669 4.53 -9.78 42.21
N PHE A 670 4.56 -8.44 42.23
CA PHE A 670 5.09 -7.61 41.17
C PHE A 670 6.62 -7.60 41.08
N GLU A 671 7.30 -8.05 42.12
CA GLU A 671 8.77 -8.09 42.21
C GLU A 671 9.34 -9.49 42.06
N LYS A 672 8.59 -10.51 42.54
CA LYS A 672 9.06 -11.90 42.61
C LYS A 672 8.44 -12.82 41.53
N ARG A 673 7.55 -12.29 40.69
CA ARG A 673 6.90 -13.08 39.62
C ARG A 673 7.00 -12.35 38.29
N ASP A 674 7.47 -13.05 37.29
CA ASP A 674 7.39 -12.61 35.89
C ASP A 674 6.01 -12.95 35.33
N MET A 675 5.53 -12.07 34.47
CA MET A 675 4.25 -12.21 33.82
C MET A 675 4.44 -12.32 32.31
N HIS A 676 3.86 -13.33 31.70
CA HIS A 676 3.85 -13.46 30.23
C HIS A 676 2.43 -13.26 29.71
N ILE A 677 2.23 -12.26 28.88
CA ILE A 677 0.97 -12.00 28.17
C ILE A 677 1.13 -12.45 26.74
N HIS A 678 0.26 -13.34 26.34
CA HIS A 678 0.23 -13.89 25.00
C HIS A 678 -1.13 -13.62 24.35
N VAL A 679 -1.09 -13.15 23.11
CA VAL A 679 -2.29 -13.03 22.27
C VAL A 679 -2.10 -13.96 21.06
N PRO A 680 -2.77 -15.12 21.03
CA PRO A 680 -2.63 -16.11 19.96
C PRO A 680 -2.83 -15.53 18.56
N ASP A 681 -2.51 -16.30 17.49
CA ASP A 681 -2.47 -15.87 16.11
C ASP A 681 -1.34 -14.88 15.80
N GLY A 682 -0.11 -15.23 16.14
CA GLY A 682 1.08 -14.41 15.91
C GLY A 682 1.36 -14.04 14.45
N ALA A 683 0.74 -14.72 13.49
CA ALA A 683 0.84 -14.39 12.06
C ALA A 683 0.05 -13.12 11.67
N THR A 684 -0.91 -12.71 12.50
CA THR A 684 -1.74 -11.51 12.25
C THR A 684 -1.28 -10.40 13.19
N PRO A 685 -0.75 -9.27 12.67
CA PRO A 685 -0.42 -8.11 13.49
C PRO A 685 -1.67 -7.58 14.19
N LYS A 686 -1.54 -7.24 15.46
CA LYS A 686 -2.63 -6.72 16.31
C LYS A 686 -2.19 -5.41 16.92
N ASP A 687 -2.98 -4.36 16.70
CA ASP A 687 -2.72 -3.06 17.31
C ASP A 687 -4.02 -2.35 17.67
N GLY A 688 -3.98 -1.56 18.74
CA GLY A 688 -5.10 -0.75 19.19
C GLY A 688 -5.30 -0.76 20.70
N PRO A 689 -5.90 0.31 21.26
CA PRO A 689 -6.04 0.48 22.71
C PRO A 689 -7.22 -0.32 23.32
N SER A 690 -8.15 -0.81 22.51
CA SER A 690 -9.43 -1.38 22.95
C SER A 690 -9.35 -2.72 23.70
N ALA A 691 -8.16 -3.31 23.84
CA ALA A 691 -7.91 -4.52 24.62
C ALA A 691 -7.54 -4.25 26.09
N GLY A 692 -7.43 -2.97 26.51
CA GLY A 692 -6.97 -2.60 27.85
C GLY A 692 -7.77 -3.21 28.99
N ALA A 693 -9.09 -3.15 28.90
CA ALA A 693 -9.98 -3.79 29.90
C ALA A 693 -9.77 -5.29 29.98
N ALA A 694 -9.64 -5.98 28.84
CA ALA A 694 -9.42 -7.42 28.79
C ALA A 694 -8.03 -7.81 29.32
N MET A 695 -7.00 -7.05 29.00
CA MET A 695 -5.64 -7.26 29.54
C MET A 695 -5.59 -7.07 31.05
N THR A 696 -6.26 -6.02 31.57
CA THR A 696 -6.36 -5.80 33.01
C THR A 696 -7.05 -6.98 33.70
N THR A 697 -8.16 -7.46 33.14
CA THR A 697 -8.91 -8.60 33.68
C THR A 697 -8.09 -9.88 33.65
N ALA A 698 -7.34 -10.16 32.58
CA ALA A 698 -6.47 -11.31 32.45
C ALA A 698 -5.33 -11.29 33.50
N MET A 699 -4.72 -10.12 33.70
CA MET A 699 -3.69 -9.92 34.73
C MET A 699 -4.25 -10.14 36.15
N VAL A 700 -5.41 -9.55 36.47
CA VAL A 700 -6.06 -9.72 37.77
C VAL A 700 -6.42 -11.18 38.01
N SER A 701 -7.02 -11.84 37.03
CA SER A 701 -7.33 -13.27 37.13
C SER A 701 -6.09 -14.13 37.39
N ALA A 702 -5.00 -13.91 36.66
CA ALA A 702 -3.76 -14.63 36.84
C ALA A 702 -3.15 -14.41 38.25
N LEU A 703 -3.13 -13.13 38.71
CA LEU A 703 -2.54 -12.75 40.00
C LEU A 703 -3.38 -13.22 41.18
N THR A 704 -4.70 -13.25 41.08
CA THR A 704 -5.61 -13.65 42.14
C THR A 704 -5.95 -15.16 42.12
N GLY A 705 -5.68 -15.83 40.98
CA GLY A 705 -6.09 -17.23 40.78
C GLY A 705 -7.62 -17.39 40.61
N ILE A 706 -8.37 -16.32 40.33
CA ILE A 706 -9.81 -16.35 40.13
C ILE A 706 -10.10 -16.57 38.65
N PRO A 707 -10.87 -17.63 38.29
CA PRO A 707 -11.20 -17.86 36.87
C PRO A 707 -12.06 -16.75 36.27
N VAL A 708 -11.85 -16.50 34.99
CA VAL A 708 -12.69 -15.62 34.18
C VAL A 708 -13.82 -16.44 33.54
N ARG A 709 -15.00 -15.90 33.50
CA ARG A 709 -16.15 -16.50 32.85
C ARG A 709 -15.93 -16.62 31.34
N GLY A 710 -16.02 -17.83 30.80
CA GLY A 710 -15.81 -18.12 29.37
C GLY A 710 -16.95 -17.61 28.47
N ASP A 711 -18.14 -17.31 29.04
CA ASP A 711 -19.28 -16.74 28.31
C ASP A 711 -19.30 -15.21 28.28
N VAL A 712 -18.28 -14.55 28.82
CA VAL A 712 -18.13 -13.09 28.88
C VAL A 712 -17.04 -12.63 27.92
N ALA A 713 -17.33 -11.64 27.12
CA ALA A 713 -16.33 -10.90 26.34
C ALA A 713 -16.35 -9.42 26.70
N MET A 714 -15.25 -8.75 26.44
CA MET A 714 -15.12 -7.34 26.78
C MET A 714 -14.33 -6.54 25.76
N THR A 715 -14.58 -5.24 25.73
CA THR A 715 -13.81 -4.28 24.95
C THR A 715 -13.80 -2.96 25.67
N GLY A 716 -12.69 -2.25 25.65
CA GLY A 716 -12.52 -0.94 26.24
C GLY A 716 -11.06 -0.56 26.35
N GLU A 717 -10.75 0.68 26.11
CA GLU A 717 -9.46 1.27 26.46
C GLU A 717 -9.44 1.56 27.95
N ILE A 718 -8.28 1.41 28.59
CA ILE A 718 -8.13 1.62 30.03
C ILE A 718 -7.25 2.83 30.31
N THR A 719 -7.73 3.73 31.14
CA THR A 719 -6.91 4.84 31.67
C THR A 719 -6.16 4.42 32.92
N LEU A 720 -5.11 5.14 33.28
CA LEU A 720 -4.35 4.86 34.52
C LEU A 720 -5.20 4.95 35.81
N ARG A 721 -6.36 5.62 35.74
CA ARG A 721 -7.34 5.67 36.84
C ARG A 721 -8.28 4.46 36.86
N GLY A 722 -8.23 3.59 35.84
CA GLY A 722 -9.13 2.45 35.71
C GLY A 722 -10.47 2.79 35.09
N GLU A 723 -10.63 3.95 34.47
CA GLU A 723 -11.80 4.29 33.68
C GLU A 723 -11.74 3.57 32.34
N VAL A 724 -12.86 3.06 31.88
CA VAL A 724 -12.99 2.35 30.61
C VAL A 724 -13.57 3.33 29.58
N THR A 725 -12.76 3.72 28.61
CA THR A 725 -13.10 4.75 27.61
C THR A 725 -13.60 4.17 26.30
N ALA A 726 -14.22 5.02 25.48
CA ALA A 726 -14.89 4.67 24.24
C ALA A 726 -13.96 3.97 23.21
N ILE A 727 -14.55 3.09 22.40
CA ILE A 727 -13.88 2.32 21.36
C ILE A 727 -14.58 2.48 20.01
N GLY A 728 -13.87 2.20 18.92
CA GLY A 728 -14.44 2.10 17.58
C GLY A 728 -14.90 0.69 17.21
N GLY A 729 -15.76 0.59 16.19
CA GLY A 729 -16.19 -0.68 15.61
C GLY A 729 -17.07 -1.54 16.52
N LEU A 730 -17.94 -0.91 17.34
CA LEU A 730 -18.80 -1.64 18.29
C LEU A 730 -19.73 -2.63 17.59
N LYS A 731 -20.31 -2.26 16.43
CA LYS A 731 -21.21 -3.12 15.66
C LYS A 731 -20.53 -4.43 15.27
N GLU A 732 -19.35 -4.35 14.68
CA GLU A 732 -18.59 -5.51 14.25
C GLU A 732 -18.14 -6.38 15.43
N LYS A 733 -17.78 -5.78 16.55
CA LYS A 733 -17.38 -6.46 17.78
C LYS A 733 -18.53 -7.24 18.38
N LEU A 734 -19.73 -6.66 18.50
CA LEU A 734 -20.92 -7.34 19.02
C LEU A 734 -21.37 -8.49 18.09
N LEU A 735 -21.25 -8.29 16.78
CA LEU A 735 -21.52 -9.37 15.82
C LEU A 735 -20.55 -10.54 15.96
N ALA A 736 -19.29 -10.27 16.25
CA ALA A 736 -18.30 -11.31 16.52
C ALA A 736 -18.60 -12.05 17.82
N ALA A 737 -18.99 -11.33 18.87
CA ALA A 737 -19.39 -11.91 20.14
C ALA A 737 -20.59 -12.87 19.97
N LEU A 738 -21.66 -12.41 19.28
CA LEU A 738 -22.84 -13.24 19.02
C LEU A 738 -22.48 -14.52 18.21
N ARG A 739 -21.67 -14.38 17.15
CA ARG A 739 -21.20 -15.51 16.35
C ARG A 739 -20.35 -16.50 17.16
N GLY A 740 -19.50 -15.98 18.05
CA GLY A 740 -18.63 -16.77 18.92
C GLY A 740 -19.36 -17.49 20.05
N GLY A 741 -20.66 -17.23 20.24
CA GLY A 741 -21.47 -17.85 21.29
C GLY A 741 -21.28 -17.20 22.68
N ILE A 742 -20.74 -15.99 22.74
CA ILE A 742 -20.69 -15.16 23.93
C ILE A 742 -22.13 -14.81 24.36
N LYS A 743 -22.37 -14.77 25.65
CA LYS A 743 -23.66 -14.39 26.23
C LYS A 743 -23.66 -12.97 26.75
N THR A 744 -22.60 -12.56 27.44
CA THR A 744 -22.49 -11.25 28.07
C THR A 744 -21.34 -10.46 27.45
N VAL A 745 -21.59 -9.21 27.07
CA VAL A 745 -20.55 -8.34 26.49
C VAL A 745 -20.44 -7.06 27.32
N LEU A 746 -19.23 -6.77 27.79
CA LEU A 746 -18.93 -5.55 28.52
C LEU A 746 -18.44 -4.48 27.53
N ILE A 747 -19.13 -3.35 27.50
CA ILE A 747 -18.82 -2.22 26.64
C ILE A 747 -18.61 -0.94 27.44
N PRO A 748 -17.80 0.02 26.95
CA PRO A 748 -17.72 1.33 27.62
C PRO A 748 -19.07 2.04 27.67
N GLU A 749 -19.35 2.74 28.80
CA GLU A 749 -20.59 3.52 28.97
C GLU A 749 -20.79 4.56 27.86
N GLU A 750 -19.71 5.18 27.39
CA GLU A 750 -19.73 6.17 26.31
C GLU A 750 -20.21 5.60 24.97
N ASN A 751 -20.09 4.30 24.77
CA ASN A 751 -20.56 3.61 23.54
C ASN A 751 -22.03 3.19 23.59
N VAL A 752 -22.77 3.50 24.65
CA VAL A 752 -24.23 3.23 24.71
C VAL A 752 -24.99 3.93 23.59
N LYS A 753 -24.54 5.13 23.20
CA LYS A 753 -25.08 5.85 22.03
C LYS A 753 -25.00 5.06 20.73
N ASP A 754 -23.94 4.26 20.56
CA ASP A 754 -23.68 3.47 19.34
C ASP A 754 -24.61 2.25 19.25
N LEU A 755 -25.27 1.86 20.35
CA LEU A 755 -26.26 0.77 20.35
C LEU A 755 -27.48 1.08 19.47
N GLN A 756 -27.75 2.35 19.16
CA GLN A 756 -28.79 2.73 18.20
C GLN A 756 -28.52 2.21 16.79
N GLU A 757 -27.26 1.97 16.45
CA GLU A 757 -26.84 1.45 15.14
C GLU A 757 -26.80 -0.08 15.04
N ILE A 758 -27.01 -0.76 16.17
CA ILE A 758 -26.91 -2.21 16.28
C ILE A 758 -28.28 -2.84 15.92
N PRO A 759 -28.30 -3.85 15.05
CA PRO A 759 -29.54 -4.59 14.72
C PRO A 759 -30.17 -5.22 15.94
N ASP A 760 -31.53 -5.26 15.96
CA ASP A 760 -32.27 -5.74 17.12
C ASP A 760 -32.04 -7.22 17.43
N ASN A 761 -31.79 -8.04 16.41
CA ASN A 761 -31.44 -9.45 16.58
C ASN A 761 -30.11 -9.64 17.35
N VAL A 762 -29.16 -8.71 17.22
CA VAL A 762 -27.90 -8.74 17.98
C VAL A 762 -28.14 -8.29 19.41
N LYS A 763 -28.92 -7.22 19.62
CA LYS A 763 -29.28 -6.72 20.95
C LYS A 763 -30.05 -7.74 21.78
N SER A 764 -30.98 -8.48 21.14
CA SER A 764 -31.75 -9.53 21.81
C SER A 764 -30.97 -10.82 22.07
N GLY A 765 -29.88 -11.06 21.33
CA GLY A 765 -29.06 -12.25 21.46
C GLY A 765 -27.88 -12.11 22.42
N LEU A 766 -27.60 -10.91 22.95
CA LEU A 766 -26.48 -10.61 23.85
C LEU A 766 -26.98 -9.81 25.07
N ASP A 767 -26.47 -10.16 26.24
CA ASP A 767 -26.58 -9.33 27.44
C ASP A 767 -25.45 -8.27 27.39
N ILE A 768 -25.80 -7.04 26.98
CA ILE A 768 -24.86 -5.94 26.80
C ILE A 768 -24.80 -5.09 28.07
N VAL A 769 -23.69 -5.11 28.77
CA VAL A 769 -23.50 -4.43 30.03
C VAL A 769 -22.57 -3.22 29.86
N PRO A 770 -23.10 -1.98 29.97
CA PRO A 770 -22.26 -0.80 29.97
C PRO A 770 -21.43 -0.69 31.25
N VAL A 771 -20.16 -0.35 31.10
CA VAL A 771 -19.22 -0.22 32.21
C VAL A 771 -18.41 1.07 32.08
N ARG A 772 -18.23 1.76 33.20
CA ARG A 772 -17.40 2.96 33.26
C ARG A 772 -16.07 2.69 33.94
N TRP A 773 -16.05 1.78 34.92
CA TRP A 773 -14.88 1.49 35.73
C TRP A 773 -14.48 0.04 35.62
N ILE A 774 -13.20 -0.23 35.66
CA ILE A 774 -12.63 -1.59 35.62
C ILE A 774 -13.15 -2.47 36.75
N ASP A 775 -13.47 -1.88 37.91
CA ASP A 775 -14.02 -2.60 39.04
C ASP A 775 -15.33 -3.29 38.68
N LYS A 776 -16.19 -2.65 37.88
CA LYS A 776 -17.44 -3.25 37.40
C LYS A 776 -17.16 -4.35 36.37
N VAL A 777 -16.12 -4.18 35.53
CA VAL A 777 -15.67 -5.22 34.59
C VAL A 777 -15.27 -6.47 35.36
N LEU A 778 -14.43 -6.34 36.39
CA LEU A 778 -13.96 -7.44 37.22
C LEU A 778 -15.11 -8.12 37.97
N GLU A 779 -16.09 -7.36 38.46
CA GLU A 779 -17.28 -7.89 39.13
C GLU A 779 -18.09 -8.84 38.24
N VAL A 780 -18.23 -8.52 36.96
CA VAL A 780 -19.05 -9.30 36.01
C VAL A 780 -18.24 -10.43 35.37
N ALA A 781 -16.97 -10.17 35.06
CA ALA A 781 -16.12 -11.09 34.30
C ALA A 781 -15.51 -12.21 35.16
N LEU A 782 -15.21 -11.97 36.44
CA LEU A 782 -14.63 -12.97 37.33
C LEU A 782 -15.74 -13.80 37.98
N GLU A 783 -15.47 -15.08 38.26
CA GLU A 783 -16.42 -15.97 38.97
C GLU A 783 -16.77 -15.46 40.38
N ARG A 784 -15.82 -14.78 41.02
CA ARG A 784 -16.00 -14.17 42.35
C ARG A 784 -15.18 -12.88 42.44
N LYS A 785 -15.63 -11.97 43.30
CA LYS A 785 -14.86 -10.74 43.55
C LYS A 785 -13.55 -11.06 44.26
N PRO A 786 -12.45 -10.39 43.92
CA PRO A 786 -11.22 -10.46 44.71
C PRO A 786 -11.49 -10.00 46.15
N THR A 787 -10.84 -10.66 47.12
CA THR A 787 -10.95 -10.28 48.54
C THR A 787 -9.81 -9.31 48.85
N PRO A 788 -10.08 -8.07 49.27
CA PRO A 788 -9.04 -7.10 49.63
C PRO A 788 -8.07 -7.66 50.70
N LEU A 789 -6.83 -7.25 50.63
CA LEU A 789 -5.89 -7.50 51.73
C LEU A 789 -6.33 -6.71 52.97
N PRO A 790 -6.17 -7.27 54.15
CA PRO A 790 -6.43 -6.55 55.43
C PRO A 790 -5.59 -5.25 55.46
N ASP A 791 -6.19 -4.18 55.94
CA ASP A 791 -5.42 -2.95 56.19
C ASP A 791 -4.26 -3.30 57.12
N GLU A 792 -3.03 -2.98 56.72
CA GLU A 792 -1.91 -3.04 57.61
C GLU A 792 -2.22 -2.01 58.72
N GLU A 793 -2.42 -2.49 59.94
CA GLU A 793 -2.39 -1.61 61.07
C GLU A 793 -1.09 -0.78 60.98
N PRO A 794 -1.13 0.54 61.07
CA PRO A 794 0.06 1.35 61.00
C PRO A 794 1.03 0.77 62.04
N ALA A 795 2.19 0.27 61.63
CA ALA A 795 3.19 -0.28 62.53
C ALA A 795 3.40 0.75 63.62
N VAL A 796 2.96 0.39 64.83
CA VAL A 796 3.16 1.21 66.00
C VAL A 796 4.66 1.45 66.07
N ALA A 797 5.06 2.72 65.82
CA ALA A 797 6.46 3.09 65.82
C ALA A 797 7.07 2.60 67.17
N ALA A 798 8.01 1.66 67.10
CA ALA A 798 8.70 1.19 68.26
C ALA A 798 9.22 2.43 69.00
N PRO A 799 9.04 2.50 70.33
CA PRO A 799 9.46 3.67 71.09
C PRO A 799 10.94 3.91 70.86
N VAL A 800 11.25 5.07 70.31
CA VAL A 800 12.60 5.56 70.08
C VAL A 800 13.29 5.57 71.47
N ALA A 801 14.27 4.73 71.70
CA ALA A 801 15.10 4.76 72.90
C ALA A 801 15.73 6.19 72.99
N PRO A 802 15.76 6.80 74.20
CA PRO A 802 16.25 8.17 74.35
C PRO A 802 17.72 8.21 73.92
N ALA A 803 18.03 9.11 73.00
CA ALA A 803 19.39 9.34 72.56
C ALA A 803 20.32 9.72 73.74
N VAL A 804 21.32 8.90 73.96
CA VAL A 804 22.40 9.21 74.88
C VAL A 804 23.17 10.36 74.30
N ALA A 805 23.23 11.50 75.06
CA ALA A 805 23.97 12.69 74.70
C ALA A 805 25.46 12.37 74.50
N PRO A 806 26.12 12.94 73.50
CA PRO A 806 27.55 12.73 73.31
C PRO A 806 28.31 13.51 74.41
N VAL A 807 29.20 12.76 75.07
CA VAL A 807 30.20 13.33 76.01
C VAL A 807 31.14 14.21 75.17
N GLN A 808 31.26 15.50 75.56
CA GLN A 808 32.24 16.42 75.00
C GLN A 808 33.61 16.05 75.57
N ASP A 809 34.47 15.43 74.75
CA ASP A 809 35.89 15.40 75.04
C ASP A 809 36.55 16.71 74.66
N SER A 810 36.96 17.39 75.70
CA SER A 810 37.82 18.57 75.59
C SER A 810 39.24 18.16 75.21
N ILE A 811 39.67 18.38 73.96
CA ILE A 811 41.08 18.33 73.60
C ILE A 811 41.65 19.73 73.73
N LYS A 812 42.58 19.87 74.71
CA LYS A 812 43.54 20.98 74.81
C LYS A 812 44.75 20.65 73.90
N HIS A 813 45.11 21.60 73.17
CA HIS A 813 46.32 22.05 72.43
C HIS A 813 46.17 22.09 70.94
#